data_aa7866f9fc097154bbd01c0ea497927d
#
_entry.id   aa7866f9fc097154bbd01c0ea497927d
#
_cell.length_a   1.000
_cell.length_b   1.000
_cell.length_c   1.000
_cell.angle_alpha   90.00
_cell.angle_beta   90.00
_cell.angle_gamma   90.00
#
_symmetry.space_group_name_H-M   'P 1'
#
loop_
_entity.id
_entity.type
_entity.pdbx_description
1 polymer ?
#
loop_
_entity_poly.entity_id
_entity_poly.type
_entity_poly.pdbx_seq_one_letter_code
_entity_poly.pdbx_strand_id
1 'polypeptide(L)'
;MMKRKIIAAVSALCMAGTVYASAGNAVNAESAQLELTDKTTASQERIYCIASVSKMYSSLAVMQLVDEGKVELDAPVTKYLPDFKMDDERYKDITVRMLMNHTSGIPLGLPINHYLYDDVDSFVHDNTLDIVSGLRFKAAPGEYACYNNMGFMLMEHIVENVSGMSFTDYVRNNIASKIGADHTGTAWSLYAGDMGDTQVSLYRGSLPIEYPYEMAAGTGGIYATASDVANFGSAFFTGNDILLSDDAKTQMSTRWNDDVKYESYGLGWDFVEQVKYEKENIKVMGKGGDVPYMNSCLLVAPDEQISTAVLTAGNGSSQYAELMASALMDVVLEERGKAVSDLTPPEPEITDAIPNHYKKYEGLYCNGTFGIVGICRITFDDTTMYKEDLGTDNASPERFKITGDGGFVKVNDSGKMTSDREIVYFEEKDSKIFIRTELFAVSPGLGNTLYNMYTGEKMDENLISPSVQQSWDELSQTVFVTYNEKWTSQNYETPFYWIVTDQAFPGYILAKNSRGVTKAEKMTDEHHALFFTSIPSTANRDLYDVEITEQTYADKTSAISLNLSDGTRCRSVDSLPVFTAEISEIPLHSSEAAWYRIGTDMDGKSIVVERPDNSAVFVYNKFRELLYSTHIKDASNTI
;
A
#
# COMPACT_ATOMS: atom_id res chain seq x y z
N MET A 1 35.62 5.60 -14.76
CA MET A 1 34.25 5.52 -15.28
C MET A 1 33.23 5.30 -14.14
N MET A 2 33.46 4.36 -13.24
CA MET A 2 32.63 3.98 -12.10
C MET A 2 32.26 5.12 -11.13
N LYS A 3 33.24 5.91 -10.63
CA LYS A 3 32.93 7.08 -9.78
C LYS A 3 31.98 8.09 -10.44
N ARG A 4 31.95 8.16 -11.78
CA ARG A 4 31.02 9.04 -12.51
C ARG A 4 29.61 8.46 -12.62
N LYS A 5 29.45 7.11 -12.71
CA LYS A 5 28.13 6.45 -12.72
C LYS A 5 27.48 6.51 -11.32
N ILE A 6 28.25 6.26 -10.26
CA ILE A 6 27.79 6.38 -8.87
C ILE A 6 27.42 7.84 -8.55
N ILE A 7 28.25 8.81 -8.96
CA ILE A 7 27.98 10.25 -8.76
C ILE A 7 26.76 10.67 -9.60
N ALA A 8 26.56 10.14 -10.80
CA ALA A 8 25.38 10.43 -11.62
C ALA A 8 24.10 9.82 -11.00
N ALA A 9 24.16 8.60 -10.47
CA ALA A 9 23.04 7.98 -9.75
C ALA A 9 22.71 8.75 -8.46
N VAL A 10 23.71 9.10 -7.66
CA VAL A 10 23.52 9.88 -6.42
C VAL A 10 23.08 11.33 -6.73
N SER A 11 23.58 11.94 -7.80
CA SER A 11 23.17 13.30 -8.21
C SER A 11 21.75 13.32 -8.81
N ALA A 12 21.33 12.25 -9.50
CA ALA A 12 19.94 12.08 -9.92
C ALA A 12 19.00 11.91 -8.72
N LEU A 13 19.46 11.27 -7.64
CA LEU A 13 18.73 11.12 -6.38
C LEU A 13 18.37 12.47 -5.75
N CYS A 14 19.32 13.41 -5.72
CA CYS A 14 19.08 14.75 -5.15
C CYS A 14 18.14 15.60 -6.02
N MET A 15 17.98 15.27 -7.31
CA MET A 15 17.08 16.00 -8.23
C MET A 15 15.70 15.35 -8.37
N ALA A 16 15.54 14.06 -8.09
CA ALA A 16 14.24 13.38 -8.17
C ALA A 16 13.29 13.77 -7.03
N GLY A 17 13.78 14.30 -5.91
CA GLY A 17 12.99 14.84 -4.81
C GLY A 17 12.25 16.15 -5.12
N THR A 18 12.41 16.73 -6.31
CA THR A 18 11.84 18.04 -6.67
C THR A 18 10.95 18.07 -7.91
N VAL A 19 10.59 16.94 -8.53
CA VAL A 19 9.97 16.94 -9.88
C VAL A 19 8.53 16.41 -9.93
N TYR A 20 7.79 16.25 -8.84
CA TYR A 20 6.34 16.02 -8.94
C TYR A 20 5.54 17.00 -8.08
N ALA A 21 5.46 18.23 -8.54
CA ALA A 21 4.38 19.15 -8.14
C ALA A 21 3.91 19.88 -9.40
N SER A 22 2.65 19.62 -9.75
CA SER A 22 1.78 20.38 -10.65
C SER A 22 2.00 20.27 -12.16
N ALA A 23 1.15 19.48 -12.80
CA ALA A 23 0.59 19.86 -14.10
C ALA A 23 -0.42 21.01 -13.85
N GLY A 24 0.01 22.24 -14.06
CA GLY A 24 -0.87 23.41 -13.94
C GLY A 24 -0.06 24.70 -13.83
N ASN A 25 0.12 25.39 -14.97
CA ASN A 25 0.68 26.73 -15.16
C ASN A 25 2.20 26.91 -14.89
N ALA A 26 2.92 26.99 -16.00
CA ALA A 26 4.27 27.51 -16.02
C ALA A 26 4.30 28.95 -15.47
N VAL A 27 4.72 29.10 -14.23
CA VAL A 27 5.25 30.35 -13.70
C VAL A 27 6.76 30.19 -13.67
N ASN A 28 7.48 31.14 -14.27
CA ASN A 28 8.93 31.22 -14.26
C ASN A 28 9.45 31.03 -12.84
N ALA A 29 9.99 29.87 -12.56
CA ALA A 29 10.74 29.60 -11.35
C ALA A 29 12.15 30.14 -11.59
N GLU A 30 12.46 31.35 -11.14
CA GLU A 30 13.82 31.70 -10.77
C GLU A 30 14.30 30.62 -9.78
N SER A 31 15.44 30.02 -10.07
CA SER A 31 16.11 29.05 -9.24
C SER A 31 16.42 29.68 -7.88
N ALA A 32 15.51 29.55 -6.93
CA ALA A 32 15.82 29.71 -5.54
C ALA A 32 16.78 28.57 -5.18
N GLN A 33 18.05 28.88 -5.11
CA GLN A 33 19.04 28.02 -4.49
C GLN A 33 18.68 27.97 -3.01
N LEU A 34 17.90 26.91 -2.63
CA LEU A 34 17.66 26.62 -1.24
C LEU A 34 19.02 26.23 -0.66
N GLU A 35 19.65 27.13 0.08
CA GLU A 35 20.68 26.73 1.02
C GLU A 35 19.99 25.82 2.04
N LEU A 36 20.16 24.51 1.88
CA LEU A 36 19.87 23.53 2.90
C LEU A 36 20.84 23.78 4.06
N THR A 37 20.48 24.74 4.91
CA THR A 37 21.26 25.13 6.10
C THR A 37 21.09 24.14 7.23
N ASP A 38 20.31 23.08 7.06
CA ASP A 38 20.15 22.09 8.10
C ASP A 38 20.90 20.79 7.81
N LYS A 39 21.56 20.30 8.84
CA LYS A 39 22.64 19.31 8.89
C LYS A 39 22.20 17.86 8.68
N THR A 40 21.04 17.61 8.08
CA THR A 40 20.53 16.27 7.85
C THR A 40 20.81 15.78 6.42
N THR A 41 22.08 15.68 6.06
CA THR A 41 22.48 14.91 4.88
C THR A 41 22.03 13.47 5.04
N ALA A 42 21.41 12.91 4.01
CA ALA A 42 21.17 11.47 3.94
C ALA A 42 22.49 10.72 4.24
N SER A 43 22.44 9.80 5.16
CA SER A 43 23.60 9.02 5.57
C SER A 43 23.18 7.55 5.76
N GLN A 44 24.13 6.66 5.55
CA GLN A 44 23.90 5.22 5.77
C GLN A 44 23.57 4.87 7.25
N GLU A 45 23.75 5.82 8.17
CA GLU A 45 23.50 5.69 9.60
C GLU A 45 22.15 6.26 10.03
N ARG A 46 21.35 6.82 9.09
CA ARG A 46 20.02 7.30 9.42
C ARG A 46 19.03 6.16 9.52
N ILE A 47 18.17 6.22 10.55
CA ILE A 47 17.11 5.24 10.78
C ILE A 47 15.86 5.66 10.04
N TYR A 48 15.29 4.72 9.29
CA TYR A 48 14.04 4.85 8.54
C TYR A 48 13.06 3.76 8.97
N CYS A 49 11.77 4.00 8.87
CA CYS A 49 10.81 2.92 8.78
C CYS A 49 11.06 2.16 7.46
N ILE A 50 11.32 0.86 7.56
CA ILE A 50 11.55 0.03 6.36
C ILE A 50 10.25 -0.54 5.77
N ALA A 51 9.11 -0.10 6.31
CA ALA A 51 7.80 -0.48 5.80
C ALA A 51 7.69 -2.00 5.58
N SER A 52 7.12 -2.44 4.46
CA SER A 52 6.89 -3.86 4.19
C SER A 52 8.15 -4.72 4.05
N VAL A 53 9.35 -4.16 4.02
CA VAL A 53 10.59 -4.96 4.20
C VAL A 53 10.60 -5.62 5.60
N SER A 54 9.85 -5.08 6.58
CA SER A 54 9.59 -5.69 7.89
C SER A 54 9.05 -7.11 7.81
N LYS A 55 8.28 -7.42 6.76
CA LYS A 55 7.74 -8.77 6.53
C LYS A 55 8.83 -9.84 6.40
N MET A 56 10.02 -9.44 5.93
CA MET A 56 11.16 -10.35 5.86
C MET A 56 11.67 -10.73 7.25
N TYR A 57 11.61 -9.81 8.23
CA TYR A 57 11.97 -10.10 9.62
C TYR A 57 10.96 -11.04 10.27
N SER A 58 9.66 -10.83 10.04
CA SER A 58 8.60 -11.74 10.51
C SER A 58 8.72 -13.13 9.89
N SER A 59 8.95 -13.19 8.57
CA SER A 59 9.16 -14.46 7.87
C SER A 59 10.39 -15.20 8.38
N LEU A 60 11.49 -14.50 8.57
CA LEU A 60 12.71 -15.06 9.11
C LEU A 60 12.50 -15.56 10.54
N ALA A 61 11.81 -14.80 11.40
CA ALA A 61 11.49 -15.22 12.77
C ALA A 61 10.67 -16.52 12.79
N VAL A 62 9.64 -16.62 11.96
CA VAL A 62 8.85 -17.85 11.83
C VAL A 62 9.72 -18.99 11.31
N MET A 63 10.57 -18.75 10.31
CA MET A 63 11.44 -19.78 9.74
C MET A 63 12.52 -20.27 10.72
N GLN A 64 13.00 -19.41 11.64
CA GLN A 64 13.85 -19.87 12.75
C GLN A 64 13.10 -20.85 13.65
N LEU A 65 11.84 -20.57 13.97
CA LEU A 65 11.00 -21.49 14.74
C LEU A 65 10.67 -22.77 13.97
N VAL A 66 10.65 -22.73 12.64
CA VAL A 66 10.54 -23.91 11.77
C VAL A 66 11.83 -24.74 11.84
N ASP A 67 13.01 -24.12 11.71
CA ASP A 67 14.29 -24.79 11.84
C ASP A 67 14.48 -25.45 13.22
N GLU A 68 13.92 -24.84 14.26
CA GLU A 68 13.88 -25.39 15.61
C GLU A 68 12.83 -26.51 15.80
N GLY A 69 12.00 -26.80 14.80
CA GLY A 69 10.91 -27.79 14.86
C GLY A 69 9.72 -27.38 15.74
N LYS A 70 9.62 -26.10 16.09
CA LYS A 70 8.52 -25.55 16.91
C LYS A 70 7.31 -25.13 16.08
N VAL A 71 7.52 -24.76 14.82
CA VAL A 71 6.48 -24.39 13.86
C VAL A 71 6.56 -25.29 12.63
N GLU A 72 5.41 -25.74 12.14
CA GLU A 72 5.23 -26.44 10.88
C GLU A 72 4.51 -25.53 9.89
N LEU A 73 5.12 -25.25 8.74
CA LEU A 73 4.58 -24.30 7.76
C LEU A 73 3.16 -24.67 7.27
N ASP A 74 2.89 -25.96 7.11
CA ASP A 74 1.61 -26.44 6.58
C ASP A 74 0.60 -26.83 7.69
N ALA A 75 0.93 -26.53 8.95
CA ALA A 75 -0.02 -26.64 10.03
C ALA A 75 -1.00 -25.44 10.04
N PRO A 76 -2.25 -25.64 10.47
CA PRO A 76 -3.21 -24.57 10.59
C PRO A 76 -2.75 -23.52 11.63
N VAL A 77 -3.03 -22.25 11.35
CA VAL A 77 -2.72 -21.11 12.23
C VAL A 77 -3.30 -21.32 13.64
N THR A 78 -4.47 -21.92 13.74
CA THR A 78 -5.15 -22.24 15.00
C THR A 78 -4.36 -23.16 15.93
N LYS A 79 -3.36 -23.89 15.41
CA LYS A 79 -2.43 -24.69 16.24
C LYS A 79 -1.55 -23.78 17.11
N TYR A 80 -1.17 -22.62 16.61
CA TYR A 80 -0.26 -21.69 17.28
C TYR A 80 -0.98 -20.49 17.89
N LEU A 81 -2.19 -20.16 17.38
CA LEU A 81 -3.08 -19.11 17.89
C LEU A 81 -4.46 -19.74 18.23
N PRO A 82 -4.61 -20.36 19.42
CA PRO A 82 -5.87 -21.05 19.77
C PRO A 82 -7.10 -20.13 19.82
N ASP A 83 -6.90 -18.84 20.08
CA ASP A 83 -7.97 -17.84 20.14
C ASP A 83 -8.28 -17.24 18.77
N PHE A 84 -7.51 -17.55 17.72
CA PHE A 84 -7.77 -17.12 16.36
C PHE A 84 -9.03 -17.79 15.81
N LYS A 85 -9.98 -16.98 15.41
CA LYS A 85 -11.24 -17.41 14.78
C LYS A 85 -11.77 -16.32 13.86
N MET A 86 -12.57 -16.74 12.89
CA MET A 86 -13.34 -15.86 12.02
C MET A 86 -14.79 -16.36 11.92
N ASP A 87 -15.70 -15.50 11.50
CA ASP A 87 -17.10 -15.90 11.26
C ASP A 87 -17.23 -16.95 10.16
N ASP A 88 -16.31 -16.95 9.19
CA ASP A 88 -16.24 -17.95 8.14
C ASP A 88 -15.36 -19.13 8.56
N GLU A 89 -15.94 -20.31 8.73
CA GLU A 89 -15.28 -21.54 9.22
C GLU A 89 -14.04 -21.98 8.43
N ARG A 90 -13.85 -21.46 7.20
CA ARG A 90 -12.65 -21.74 6.39
C ARG A 90 -11.36 -21.20 7.00
N TYR A 91 -11.43 -20.32 8.02
CA TYR A 91 -10.24 -19.88 8.75
C TYR A 91 -9.40 -21.04 9.32
N LYS A 92 -10.03 -22.20 9.57
CA LYS A 92 -9.36 -23.40 10.07
C LYS A 92 -8.40 -24.03 9.07
N ASP A 93 -8.57 -23.69 7.78
CA ASP A 93 -7.75 -24.20 6.69
C ASP A 93 -6.54 -23.28 6.39
N ILE A 94 -6.48 -22.10 7.03
CA ILE A 94 -5.33 -21.18 6.86
C ILE A 94 -4.10 -21.80 7.52
N THR A 95 -3.05 -22.04 6.74
CA THR A 95 -1.76 -22.50 7.23
C THR A 95 -0.79 -21.35 7.47
N VAL A 96 0.27 -21.57 8.24
CA VAL A 96 1.36 -20.59 8.43
C VAL A 96 1.97 -20.19 7.09
N ARG A 97 2.20 -21.14 6.19
CA ARG A 97 2.69 -20.89 4.83
C ARG A 97 1.81 -19.91 4.06
N MET A 98 0.48 -20.04 4.17
CA MET A 98 -0.48 -19.18 3.48
C MET A 98 -0.45 -17.72 3.97
N LEU A 99 -0.07 -17.48 5.23
CA LEU A 99 0.18 -16.13 5.71
C LEU A 99 1.42 -15.52 5.04
N MET A 100 2.49 -16.32 4.90
CA MET A 100 3.79 -15.87 4.41
C MET A 100 3.84 -15.61 2.90
N ASN A 101 3.05 -16.36 2.11
CA ASN A 101 3.01 -16.26 0.64
C ASN A 101 1.75 -15.57 0.11
N HIS A 102 1.01 -14.89 0.98
CA HIS A 102 -0.18 -14.11 0.63
C HIS A 102 -1.37 -14.91 0.07
N THR A 103 -1.46 -16.22 0.35
CA THR A 103 -2.58 -17.06 -0.13
C THR A 103 -3.63 -17.36 0.95
N SER A 104 -3.63 -16.63 2.07
CA SER A 104 -4.59 -16.84 3.16
C SER A 104 -6.04 -16.49 2.80
N GLY A 105 -6.24 -15.66 1.78
CA GLY A 105 -7.55 -15.16 1.37
C GLY A 105 -8.11 -14.00 2.21
N ILE A 106 -7.40 -13.54 3.24
CA ILE A 106 -7.79 -12.39 4.06
C ILE A 106 -7.55 -11.09 3.27
N PRO A 107 -8.56 -10.21 3.07
CA PRO A 107 -8.47 -9.10 2.11
C PRO A 107 -7.95 -7.78 2.67
N LEU A 108 -7.76 -7.66 3.99
CA LEU A 108 -7.56 -6.36 4.63
C LEU A 108 -6.10 -5.91 4.60
N GLY A 109 -5.91 -4.59 4.40
CA GLY A 109 -4.63 -3.91 4.51
C GLY A 109 -4.18 -3.73 5.95
N LEU A 110 -4.37 -2.55 6.51
CA LEU A 110 -4.02 -2.20 7.90
C LEU A 110 -5.23 -1.58 8.60
N PRO A 111 -5.43 -1.87 9.89
CA PRO A 111 -6.54 -1.30 10.65
C PRO A 111 -6.29 0.17 11.00
N ILE A 112 -7.30 0.80 11.58
CA ILE A 112 -7.17 2.14 12.16
C ILE A 112 -6.03 2.22 13.20
N ASN A 113 -5.50 3.43 13.43
CA ASN A 113 -4.42 3.67 14.39
C ASN A 113 -3.08 2.97 14.11
N HIS A 114 -2.87 2.48 12.88
CA HIS A 114 -1.62 1.79 12.57
C HIS A 114 -0.43 2.73 12.40
N TYR A 115 -0.64 4.02 12.12
CA TYR A 115 0.41 4.99 11.85
C TYR A 115 0.18 6.28 12.63
N LEU A 116 1.04 6.52 13.63
CA LEU A 116 0.86 7.56 14.63
C LEU A 116 2.02 8.56 14.62
N TYR A 117 1.73 9.85 14.75
CA TYR A 117 2.73 10.91 14.84
C TYR A 117 3.20 11.10 16.27
N ASP A 118 4.51 11.02 16.48
CA ASP A 118 5.20 11.21 17.76
C ASP A 118 4.55 10.47 18.95
N ASP A 119 3.97 9.31 18.65
CA ASP A 119 3.17 8.50 19.56
C ASP A 119 3.28 7.01 19.23
N VAL A 120 3.11 6.16 20.23
CA VAL A 120 3.05 4.70 20.09
C VAL A 120 1.95 4.13 20.99
N ASP A 121 1.28 3.08 20.54
CA ASP A 121 0.34 2.33 21.37
C ASP A 121 0.21 0.86 20.91
N SER A 122 -0.43 0.04 21.74
CA SER A 122 -0.63 -1.37 21.46
C SER A 122 -1.95 -1.70 20.76
N PHE A 123 -2.74 -0.70 20.35
CA PHE A 123 -4.08 -0.93 19.82
C PHE A 123 -4.09 -1.95 18.67
N VAL A 124 -3.20 -1.76 17.69
CA VAL A 124 -3.12 -2.62 16.51
C VAL A 124 -2.76 -4.04 16.88
N HIS A 125 -1.74 -4.22 17.71
CA HIS A 125 -1.33 -5.53 18.24
C HIS A 125 -2.46 -6.17 19.04
N ASP A 126 -2.97 -5.51 20.07
CA ASP A 126 -3.94 -6.08 21.01
C ASP A 126 -5.28 -6.45 20.37
N ASN A 127 -5.68 -5.77 19.29
CA ASN A 127 -6.96 -5.98 18.62
C ASN A 127 -6.86 -6.77 17.30
N THR A 128 -5.68 -7.25 16.92
CA THR A 128 -5.49 -7.98 15.64
C THR A 128 -6.48 -9.14 15.48
N LEU A 129 -6.63 -9.99 16.49
CA LEU A 129 -7.51 -11.16 16.40
C LEU A 129 -8.98 -10.77 16.29
N ASP A 130 -9.41 -9.75 17.03
CA ASP A 130 -10.77 -9.24 17.00
C ASP A 130 -11.10 -8.61 15.64
N ILE A 131 -10.18 -7.81 15.09
CA ILE A 131 -10.35 -7.19 13.77
C ILE A 131 -10.48 -8.26 12.69
N VAL A 132 -9.59 -9.26 12.68
CA VAL A 132 -9.63 -10.31 11.66
C VAL A 132 -10.89 -11.18 11.79
N SER A 133 -11.43 -11.36 13.01
CA SER A 133 -12.60 -12.22 13.25
C SER A 133 -13.83 -11.81 12.44
N GLY A 134 -14.06 -10.50 12.24
CA GLY A 134 -15.21 -9.95 11.51
C GLY A 134 -15.01 -9.85 9.99
N LEU A 135 -13.85 -10.25 9.45
CA LEU A 135 -13.58 -10.13 8.03
C LEU A 135 -14.17 -11.29 7.21
N ARG A 136 -14.66 -10.98 6.02
CA ARG A 136 -15.01 -11.99 5.00
C ARG A 136 -13.78 -12.37 4.19
N PHE A 137 -13.71 -13.60 3.70
CA PHE A 137 -12.65 -13.99 2.77
C PHE A 137 -12.86 -13.40 1.37
N LYS A 138 -11.78 -12.88 0.77
CA LYS A 138 -11.72 -12.54 -0.65
C LYS A 138 -11.65 -13.80 -1.52
N ALA A 139 -10.93 -14.81 -1.07
CA ALA A 139 -10.70 -16.09 -1.73
C ALA A 139 -10.72 -17.22 -0.72
N ALA A 140 -10.90 -18.45 -1.15
CA ALA A 140 -10.63 -19.59 -0.28
C ALA A 140 -9.14 -19.63 0.10
N PRO A 141 -8.79 -20.06 1.33
CA PRO A 141 -7.39 -20.27 1.69
C PRO A 141 -6.67 -21.17 0.68
N GLY A 142 -5.55 -20.69 0.14
CA GLY A 142 -4.74 -21.38 -0.87
C GLY A 142 -5.22 -21.23 -2.32
N GLU A 143 -6.31 -20.53 -2.60
CA GLU A 143 -6.88 -20.44 -3.95
C GLU A 143 -6.02 -19.62 -4.92
N TYR A 144 -5.60 -18.43 -4.50
CA TYR A 144 -4.65 -17.57 -5.25
C TYR A 144 -3.94 -16.59 -4.32
N ALA A 145 -2.85 -16.01 -4.81
CA ALA A 145 -2.11 -15.01 -4.05
C ALA A 145 -2.76 -13.63 -4.16
N CYS A 146 -2.95 -12.97 -3.00
CA CYS A 146 -3.34 -11.59 -2.88
C CYS A 146 -2.64 -10.97 -1.69
N TYR A 147 -1.82 -9.95 -1.93
CA TYR A 147 -1.02 -9.32 -0.89
C TYR A 147 -1.84 -8.95 0.34
N ASN A 148 -1.36 -9.36 1.52
CA ASN A 148 -2.09 -9.24 2.77
C ASN A 148 -1.18 -8.78 3.92
N ASN A 149 -1.54 -7.69 4.58
CA ASN A 149 -0.84 -7.18 5.74
C ASN A 149 -1.25 -7.90 7.03
N MET A 150 -2.55 -8.21 7.19
CA MET A 150 -3.08 -8.84 8.41
C MET A 150 -2.47 -10.22 8.68
N GLY A 151 -2.12 -10.96 7.63
CA GLY A 151 -1.43 -12.25 7.75
C GLY A 151 -0.09 -12.12 8.48
N PHE A 152 0.65 -11.03 8.26
CA PHE A 152 1.92 -10.77 8.91
C PHE A 152 1.78 -10.28 10.36
N MET A 153 0.65 -9.66 10.69
CA MET A 153 0.32 -9.39 12.08
C MET A 153 -0.02 -10.67 12.83
N LEU A 154 -0.73 -11.62 12.21
CA LEU A 154 -0.92 -12.95 12.79
C LEU A 154 0.40 -13.69 12.98
N MET A 155 1.38 -13.51 12.09
CA MET A 155 2.72 -14.07 12.26
C MET A 155 3.47 -13.48 13.45
N GLU A 156 3.34 -12.18 13.72
CA GLU A 156 3.84 -11.54 14.93
C GLU A 156 3.36 -12.28 16.17
N HIS A 157 2.04 -12.51 16.28
CA HIS A 157 1.45 -13.28 17.39
C HIS A 157 1.92 -14.74 17.42
N ILE A 158 2.13 -15.41 16.27
CA ILE A 158 2.71 -16.77 16.24
C ILE A 158 4.10 -16.78 16.83
N VAL A 159 4.96 -15.81 16.46
CA VAL A 159 6.30 -15.69 17.01
C VAL A 159 6.26 -15.52 18.54
N GLU A 160 5.40 -14.64 19.03
CA GLU A 160 5.24 -14.39 20.47
C GLU A 160 4.75 -15.61 21.23
N ASN A 161 3.67 -16.24 20.77
CA ASN A 161 3.10 -17.41 21.44
C ASN A 161 4.04 -18.61 21.47
N VAL A 162 4.79 -18.84 20.38
CA VAL A 162 5.68 -20.00 20.28
C VAL A 162 7.00 -19.77 20.99
N SER A 163 7.56 -18.55 20.94
CA SER A 163 8.84 -18.23 21.56
C SER A 163 8.71 -17.84 23.03
N GLY A 164 7.56 -17.31 23.46
CA GLY A 164 7.36 -16.73 24.78
C GLY A 164 8.01 -15.35 24.95
N MET A 165 8.42 -14.71 23.86
CA MET A 165 9.06 -13.39 23.85
C MET A 165 8.16 -12.40 23.10
N SER A 166 8.20 -11.09 23.44
CA SER A 166 7.62 -10.07 22.57
C SER A 166 8.30 -10.08 21.20
N PHE A 167 7.56 -9.73 20.15
CA PHE A 167 8.13 -9.65 18.80
C PHE A 167 9.32 -8.68 18.74
N THR A 168 9.21 -7.54 19.43
CA THR A 168 10.31 -6.58 19.59
C THR A 168 11.59 -7.22 20.16
N ASP A 169 11.45 -7.98 21.26
CA ASP A 169 12.58 -8.67 21.87
C ASP A 169 13.09 -9.80 21.00
N TYR A 170 12.21 -10.49 20.29
CA TYR A 170 12.62 -11.55 19.37
C TYR A 170 13.48 -10.99 18.24
N VAL A 171 13.04 -9.93 17.57
CA VAL A 171 13.79 -9.27 16.50
C VAL A 171 15.16 -8.80 17.01
N ARG A 172 15.20 -8.14 18.18
CA ARG A 172 16.45 -7.67 18.76
C ARG A 172 17.42 -8.81 19.10
N ASN A 173 16.95 -9.84 19.80
CA ASN A 173 17.81 -10.85 20.38
C ASN A 173 18.18 -11.97 19.42
N ASN A 174 17.27 -12.36 18.52
CA ASN A 174 17.46 -13.53 17.66
C ASN A 174 17.81 -13.15 16.21
N ILE A 175 17.63 -11.89 15.82
CA ILE A 175 17.96 -11.43 14.46
C ILE A 175 19.01 -10.33 14.50
N ALA A 176 18.68 -9.13 14.96
CA ALA A 176 19.53 -7.95 14.86
C ALA A 176 20.90 -8.15 15.54
N SER A 177 20.90 -8.61 16.80
CA SER A 177 22.14 -8.84 17.55
C SER A 177 23.06 -9.90 16.94
N LYS A 178 22.50 -10.87 16.18
CA LYS A 178 23.28 -11.95 15.56
C LYS A 178 24.09 -11.50 14.34
N ILE A 179 23.61 -10.43 13.69
CA ILE A 179 24.23 -9.87 12.47
C ILE A 179 24.89 -8.50 12.72
N GLY A 180 24.94 -8.04 13.96
CA GLY A 180 25.51 -6.73 14.30
C GLY A 180 24.71 -5.54 13.75
N ALA A 181 23.37 -5.69 13.64
CA ALA A 181 22.44 -4.66 13.18
C ALA A 181 21.92 -3.84 14.37
N ASP A 182 22.79 -3.06 14.99
CA ASP A 182 22.53 -2.39 16.28
C ASP A 182 21.46 -1.28 16.18
N HIS A 183 21.13 -0.81 14.97
CA HIS A 183 20.11 0.20 14.72
C HIS A 183 18.84 -0.41 14.09
N THR A 184 18.58 -1.69 14.36
CA THR A 184 17.38 -2.39 13.91
C THR A 184 16.46 -2.72 15.09
N GLY A 185 15.18 -2.34 14.99
CA GLY A 185 14.17 -2.61 16.01
C GLY A 185 12.78 -2.23 15.54
N THR A 186 11.79 -2.31 16.43
CA THR A 186 10.42 -1.88 16.16
C THR A 186 10.21 -0.40 16.48
N ALA A 187 9.03 0.13 16.14
CA ALA A 187 8.60 1.47 16.53
C ALA A 187 8.78 1.71 18.05
N TRP A 188 8.48 0.71 18.87
CA TRP A 188 8.64 0.76 20.34
C TRP A 188 10.09 0.97 20.76
N SER A 189 11.05 0.24 20.14
CA SER A 189 12.47 0.39 20.42
C SER A 189 12.98 1.78 20.04
N LEU A 190 12.53 2.29 18.90
CA LEU A 190 12.90 3.61 18.42
C LEU A 190 12.35 4.71 19.32
N TYR A 191 11.05 4.65 19.67
CA TYR A 191 10.39 5.61 20.54
C TYR A 191 11.00 5.64 21.96
N ALA A 192 11.40 4.48 22.49
CA ALA A 192 12.09 4.37 23.77
C ALA A 192 13.54 4.92 23.75
N GLY A 193 14.09 5.21 22.56
CA GLY A 193 15.46 5.68 22.41
C GLY A 193 16.53 4.56 22.42
N ASP A 194 16.12 3.30 22.41
CA ASP A 194 17.04 2.15 22.48
C ASP A 194 17.94 2.03 21.22
N MET A 195 17.57 2.70 20.12
CA MET A 195 18.26 2.68 18.83
C MET A 195 19.09 3.96 18.56
N GLY A 196 19.09 4.91 19.50
CA GLY A 196 19.74 6.21 19.36
C GLY A 196 18.91 7.26 18.60
N ASP A 197 19.40 8.49 18.51
CA ASP A 197 18.73 9.70 17.97
C ASP A 197 19.16 10.00 16.52
N THR A 198 19.13 9.04 15.63
CA THR A 198 19.60 9.22 14.25
C THR A 198 18.47 9.08 13.21
N GLN A 199 17.21 9.33 13.60
CA GLN A 199 16.07 9.28 12.69
C GLN A 199 16.25 10.25 11.51
N VAL A 200 15.72 9.85 10.34
CA VAL A 200 15.63 10.75 9.19
C VAL A 200 14.63 11.87 9.47
N SER A 201 14.95 13.09 9.08
CA SER A 201 14.00 14.21 9.13
C SER A 201 13.01 14.12 7.99
N LEU A 202 11.74 14.31 8.28
CA LEU A 202 10.66 14.21 7.32
C LEU A 202 10.01 15.57 7.06
N TYR A 203 9.55 15.76 5.83
CA TYR A 203 8.99 17.04 5.39
C TYR A 203 7.75 16.84 4.54
N ARG A 204 6.75 17.71 4.72
CA ARG A 204 5.64 17.90 3.80
C ARG A 204 5.89 19.20 3.01
N GLY A 205 6.34 19.04 1.76
CA GLY A 205 6.91 20.18 1.02
C GLY A 205 8.19 20.68 1.69
N SER A 206 8.19 21.94 2.18
CA SER A 206 9.29 22.52 2.94
C SER A 206 9.09 22.50 4.45
N LEU A 207 7.95 22.03 4.95
CA LEU A 207 7.59 22.05 6.37
C LEU A 207 8.01 20.74 7.03
N PRO A 208 8.80 20.76 8.11
CA PRO A 208 9.11 19.57 8.88
C PRO A 208 7.84 19.04 9.55
N ILE A 209 7.71 17.70 9.59
CA ILE A 209 6.60 17.02 10.26
C ILE A 209 7.10 16.26 11.50
N GLU A 210 6.19 15.93 12.39
CA GLU A 210 6.45 15.01 13.50
C GLU A 210 6.80 13.62 12.96
N TYR A 211 7.60 12.88 13.72
CA TYR A 211 8.06 11.57 13.24
C TYR A 211 6.94 10.53 13.37
N PRO A 212 6.61 9.82 12.30
CA PRO A 212 5.55 8.83 12.34
C PRO A 212 6.08 7.45 12.76
N TYR A 213 5.27 6.74 13.53
CA TYR A 213 5.50 5.39 13.99
C TYR A 213 4.45 4.43 13.43
N GLU A 214 4.90 3.37 12.76
CA GLU A 214 4.04 2.30 12.26
C GLU A 214 3.88 1.23 13.35
N MET A 215 2.64 1.05 13.83
CA MET A 215 2.33 0.16 14.96
C MET A 215 2.21 -1.31 14.58
N ALA A 216 2.04 -1.62 13.30
CA ALA A 216 1.96 -2.99 12.80
C ALA A 216 3.38 -3.58 12.62
N ALA A 217 4.04 -3.96 13.73
CA ALA A 217 5.45 -4.33 13.74
C ALA A 217 5.78 -5.48 12.80
N GLY A 218 5.00 -6.55 12.83
CA GLY A 218 5.22 -7.74 11.99
C GLY A 218 5.02 -7.50 10.50
N THR A 219 4.32 -6.44 10.10
CA THR A 219 4.01 -6.16 8.69
C THR A 219 4.74 -4.94 8.12
N GLY A 220 4.99 -3.92 8.95
CA GLY A 220 5.52 -2.64 8.46
C GLY A 220 6.36 -1.85 9.46
N GLY A 221 6.34 -2.19 10.73
CA GLY A 221 6.86 -1.36 11.83
C GLY A 221 8.28 -1.67 12.28
N ILE A 222 9.13 -2.23 11.42
CA ILE A 222 10.57 -2.31 11.68
C ILE A 222 11.24 -1.02 11.19
N TYR A 223 12.20 -0.56 11.98
CA TYR A 223 13.04 0.60 11.72
C TYR A 223 14.49 0.14 11.65
N ALA A 224 15.23 0.63 10.68
CA ALA A 224 16.62 0.24 10.48
C ALA A 224 17.40 1.30 9.68
N THR A 225 18.73 1.17 9.68
CA THR A 225 19.61 1.86 8.73
C THR A 225 19.74 1.06 7.44
N ALA A 226 20.14 1.71 6.34
CA ALA A 226 20.40 1.02 5.08
C ALA A 226 21.49 -0.05 5.21
N SER A 227 22.50 0.21 6.03
CA SER A 227 23.57 -0.76 6.31
C SER A 227 23.03 -2.01 7.02
N ASP A 228 22.15 -1.82 8.02
CA ASP A 228 21.57 -2.94 8.77
C ASP A 228 20.65 -3.79 7.88
N VAL A 229 19.86 -3.15 7.00
CA VAL A 229 19.01 -3.87 6.03
C VAL A 229 19.87 -4.66 5.03
N ALA A 230 20.96 -4.09 4.54
CA ALA A 230 21.88 -4.81 3.65
C ALA A 230 22.57 -5.99 4.38
N ASN A 231 22.97 -5.80 5.65
CA ASN A 231 23.51 -6.88 6.49
C ASN A 231 22.46 -7.99 6.71
N PHE A 232 21.21 -7.62 7.00
CA PHE A 232 20.11 -8.56 7.11
C PHE A 232 19.94 -9.38 5.82
N GLY A 233 20.03 -8.74 4.64
CA GLY A 233 19.98 -9.42 3.35
C GLY A 233 21.07 -10.48 3.18
N SER A 234 22.23 -10.33 3.82
CA SER A 234 23.32 -11.31 3.76
C SER A 234 22.97 -12.64 4.43
N ALA A 235 21.97 -12.67 5.33
CA ALA A 235 21.49 -13.92 5.95
C ALA A 235 20.89 -14.90 4.94
N PHE A 236 20.50 -14.40 3.76
CA PHE A 236 19.93 -15.23 2.68
C PHE A 236 20.99 -15.71 1.67
N PHE A 237 22.26 -15.41 1.87
CA PHE A 237 23.33 -15.92 1.01
C PHE A 237 23.45 -17.44 1.11
N THR A 238 23.72 -18.08 -0.01
CA THR A 238 24.01 -19.50 -0.06
C THR A 238 25.23 -19.83 0.82
N GLY A 239 25.04 -20.76 1.74
CA GLY A 239 26.09 -21.18 2.70
C GLY A 239 26.28 -20.25 3.90
N ASN A 240 25.47 -19.21 4.09
CA ASN A 240 25.43 -18.41 5.33
C ASN A 240 24.34 -18.96 6.27
N ASP A 241 24.72 -19.65 7.32
CA ASP A 241 23.81 -20.31 8.28
C ASP A 241 23.68 -19.58 9.63
N ILE A 242 24.04 -18.29 9.67
CA ILE A 242 24.00 -17.49 10.92
C ILE A 242 22.57 -17.37 11.45
N LEU A 243 21.57 -17.14 10.59
CA LEU A 243 20.18 -16.93 10.98
C LEU A 243 19.24 -18.07 10.55
N LEU A 244 19.50 -18.73 9.43
CA LEU A 244 18.64 -19.73 8.83
C LEU A 244 19.45 -20.88 8.22
N SER A 245 18.89 -22.09 8.27
CA SER A 245 19.41 -23.22 7.49
C SER A 245 19.25 -23.00 5.99
N ASP A 246 20.04 -23.71 5.17
CA ASP A 246 19.87 -23.66 3.70
C ASP A 246 18.52 -24.21 3.25
N ASP A 247 17.93 -25.17 3.99
CA ASP A 247 16.58 -25.68 3.72
C ASP A 247 15.52 -24.58 3.94
N ALA A 248 15.60 -23.82 5.03
CA ALA A 248 14.72 -22.69 5.31
C ALA A 248 14.82 -21.61 4.22
N LYS A 249 16.05 -21.24 3.83
CA LYS A 249 16.30 -20.27 2.75
C LYS A 249 15.72 -20.76 1.41
N THR A 250 15.86 -22.04 1.11
CA THR A 250 15.29 -22.66 -0.10
C THR A 250 13.78 -22.56 -0.09
N GLN A 251 13.11 -22.87 1.03
CA GLN A 251 11.66 -22.73 1.15
C GLN A 251 11.22 -21.26 0.98
N MET A 252 11.94 -20.30 1.60
CA MET A 252 11.63 -18.88 1.49
C MET A 252 11.80 -18.35 0.05
N SER A 253 12.76 -18.88 -0.69
CA SER A 253 13.09 -18.47 -2.05
C SER A 253 12.46 -19.33 -3.14
N THR A 254 11.52 -20.21 -2.80
CA THR A 254 10.71 -20.98 -3.74
C THR A 254 9.50 -20.16 -4.13
N ARG A 255 9.18 -20.14 -5.41
CA ARG A 255 7.94 -19.55 -5.93
C ARG A 255 6.74 -20.43 -5.55
N TRP A 256 5.76 -19.82 -4.89
CA TRP A 256 4.59 -20.52 -4.38
C TRP A 256 3.29 -20.21 -5.14
N ASN A 257 3.32 -19.27 -6.08
CA ASN A 257 2.18 -18.93 -6.91
C ASN A 257 2.56 -19.00 -8.39
N ASP A 258 1.70 -19.62 -9.16
CA ASP A 258 1.82 -19.71 -10.63
C ASP A 258 0.78 -18.86 -11.35
N ASP A 259 -0.04 -18.12 -10.61
CA ASP A 259 -1.18 -17.37 -11.13
C ASP A 259 -0.75 -16.24 -12.08
N VAL A 260 0.41 -15.63 -11.85
CA VAL A 260 0.93 -14.52 -12.67
C VAL A 260 2.43 -14.71 -12.88
N LYS A 261 2.88 -14.59 -14.11
CA LYS A 261 4.26 -14.91 -14.52
C LYS A 261 5.34 -14.09 -13.80
N TYR A 262 5.04 -12.85 -13.38
CA TYR A 262 6.04 -11.93 -12.83
C TYR A 262 5.81 -11.54 -11.36
N GLU A 263 4.72 -11.99 -10.74
CA GLU A 263 4.55 -11.96 -9.29
C GLU A 263 4.95 -13.32 -8.73
N SER A 264 6.20 -13.44 -8.35
CA SER A 264 6.78 -14.71 -7.88
C SER A 264 6.95 -14.69 -6.38
N TYR A 265 5.85 -14.59 -5.62
CA TYR A 265 5.91 -14.59 -4.16
C TYR A 265 6.69 -15.78 -3.61
N GLY A 266 7.66 -15.45 -2.75
CA GLY A 266 8.26 -16.41 -1.83
C GLY A 266 7.61 -16.32 -0.45
N LEU A 267 8.22 -16.92 0.56
CA LEU A 267 7.79 -16.72 1.94
C LEU A 267 8.33 -15.39 2.47
N GLY A 268 7.50 -14.36 2.38
CA GLY A 268 7.82 -12.97 2.71
C GLY A 268 8.32 -12.11 1.55
N TRP A 269 8.90 -12.70 0.52
CA TRP A 269 9.39 -11.98 -0.66
C TRP A 269 8.26 -11.56 -1.60
N ASP A 270 8.35 -10.37 -2.21
CA ASP A 270 7.45 -9.94 -3.29
C ASP A 270 7.75 -10.70 -4.57
N PHE A 271 9.03 -10.96 -4.81
CA PHE A 271 9.48 -11.81 -5.91
C PHE A 271 10.75 -12.58 -5.52
N VAL A 272 10.87 -13.79 -6.03
CA VAL A 272 12.06 -14.65 -5.87
C VAL A 272 12.87 -14.77 -7.15
N GLU A 273 12.40 -14.16 -8.23
CA GLU A 273 13.04 -14.08 -9.55
C GLU A 273 12.72 -12.71 -10.14
N GLN A 274 13.75 -11.96 -10.53
CA GLN A 274 13.58 -10.67 -11.19
C GLN A 274 13.95 -10.78 -12.66
N VAL A 275 13.00 -10.49 -13.55
CA VAL A 275 13.10 -10.68 -15.01
C VAL A 275 14.37 -10.08 -15.63
N LYS A 276 14.85 -8.96 -15.09
CA LYS A 276 16.07 -8.29 -15.53
C LYS A 276 17.29 -9.22 -15.48
N TYR A 277 17.38 -10.05 -14.45
CA TYR A 277 18.55 -10.90 -14.16
C TYR A 277 18.40 -12.35 -14.65
N GLU A 278 17.17 -12.78 -14.98
CA GLU A 278 16.91 -14.15 -15.46
C GLU A 278 17.71 -14.51 -16.71
N LYS A 279 17.88 -13.54 -17.64
CA LYS A 279 18.62 -13.76 -18.88
C LYS A 279 20.09 -14.11 -18.66
N GLU A 280 20.64 -13.68 -17.55
CA GLU A 280 22.03 -13.91 -17.15
C GLU A 280 22.13 -15.10 -16.17
N ASN A 281 21.02 -15.81 -15.92
CA ASN A 281 20.91 -16.89 -14.92
C ASN A 281 21.34 -16.44 -13.51
N ILE A 282 21.07 -15.20 -13.14
CA ILE A 282 21.30 -14.67 -11.80
C ILE A 282 19.96 -14.64 -11.09
N LYS A 283 19.85 -15.38 -9.97
CA LYS A 283 18.69 -15.32 -9.10
C LYS A 283 18.75 -14.03 -8.28
N VAL A 284 17.72 -13.20 -8.38
CA VAL A 284 17.57 -11.99 -7.56
C VAL A 284 16.18 -12.01 -6.94
N MET A 285 16.14 -11.92 -5.62
CA MET A 285 14.94 -11.82 -4.81
C MET A 285 14.78 -10.40 -4.30
N GLY A 286 13.54 -9.96 -4.10
CA GLY A 286 13.29 -8.61 -3.64
C GLY A 286 12.07 -8.46 -2.75
N LYS A 287 12.15 -7.43 -1.91
CA LYS A 287 11.04 -6.94 -1.09
C LYS A 287 11.05 -5.44 -1.06
N GLY A 288 9.96 -4.85 -1.53
CA GLY A 288 9.69 -3.42 -1.43
C GLY A 288 8.90 -3.06 -0.18
N GLY A 289 8.92 -1.78 0.18
CA GLY A 289 8.13 -1.26 1.29
C GLY A 289 7.78 0.21 1.14
N ASP A 290 6.52 0.53 1.38
CA ASP A 290 5.97 1.88 1.33
C ASP A 290 5.18 2.18 2.61
N VAL A 291 5.54 3.27 3.28
CA VAL A 291 4.71 3.98 4.25
C VAL A 291 4.72 5.45 3.87
N PRO A 292 3.78 6.25 4.35
CA PRO A 292 3.82 7.68 4.09
C PRO A 292 5.18 8.28 4.45
N TYR A 293 5.75 9.05 3.51
CA TYR A 293 7.04 9.71 3.60
C TYR A 293 8.30 8.83 3.64
N MET A 294 8.20 7.50 3.72
CA MET A 294 9.38 6.62 3.70
C MET A 294 9.14 5.41 2.80
N ASN A 295 10.15 5.10 1.99
CA ASN A 295 10.11 3.97 1.07
C ASN A 295 11.40 3.17 1.16
N SER A 296 11.33 1.89 0.87
CA SER A 296 12.45 0.97 1.00
C SER A 296 12.44 -0.11 -0.07
N CYS A 297 13.62 -0.66 -0.34
CA CYS A 297 13.78 -1.89 -1.09
C CYS A 297 15.01 -2.66 -0.60
N LEU A 298 14.85 -3.97 -0.47
CA LEU A 298 15.92 -4.93 -0.26
C LEU A 298 15.95 -5.87 -1.47
N LEU A 299 17.12 -5.96 -2.14
CA LEU A 299 17.40 -6.97 -3.16
C LEU A 299 18.54 -7.89 -2.70
N VAL A 300 18.39 -9.17 -2.98
CA VAL A 300 19.39 -10.19 -2.64
C VAL A 300 19.65 -11.10 -3.83
N ALA A 301 20.91 -11.22 -4.22
CA ALA A 301 21.40 -12.24 -5.13
C ALA A 301 22.18 -13.30 -4.32
N PRO A 302 21.53 -14.39 -3.87
CA PRO A 302 22.08 -15.29 -2.86
C PRO A 302 23.35 -16.01 -3.31
N ASP A 303 23.38 -16.49 -4.56
CA ASP A 303 24.53 -17.21 -5.10
C ASP A 303 25.69 -16.28 -5.46
N GLU A 304 25.37 -15.01 -5.75
CA GLU A 304 26.36 -13.98 -5.99
C GLU A 304 26.88 -13.36 -4.69
N GLN A 305 26.26 -13.67 -3.56
CA GLN A 305 26.54 -13.04 -2.27
C GLN A 305 26.52 -11.50 -2.36
N ILE A 306 25.46 -10.96 -2.95
CA ILE A 306 25.22 -9.52 -3.06
C ILE A 306 23.88 -9.21 -2.39
N SER A 307 23.89 -8.22 -1.52
CA SER A 307 22.70 -7.61 -0.94
C SER A 307 22.76 -6.11 -1.15
N THR A 308 21.70 -5.51 -1.64
CA THR A 308 21.56 -4.07 -1.80
C THR A 308 20.29 -3.58 -1.11
N ALA A 309 20.41 -2.50 -0.37
CA ALA A 309 19.29 -1.86 0.32
C ALA A 309 19.26 -0.38 -0.01
N VAL A 310 18.07 0.12 -0.31
CA VAL A 310 17.80 1.54 -0.55
C VAL A 310 16.65 1.99 0.33
N LEU A 311 16.87 3.02 1.12
CA LEU A 311 15.89 3.67 1.97
C LEU A 311 15.77 5.12 1.53
N THR A 312 14.55 5.61 1.36
CA THR A 312 14.29 6.99 0.92
C THR A 312 13.29 7.68 1.84
N ALA A 313 13.37 9.00 1.91
CA ALA A 313 12.41 9.84 2.59
C ALA A 313 11.85 10.91 1.65
N GLY A 314 10.56 11.20 1.76
CA GLY A 314 9.83 12.15 0.91
C GLY A 314 8.77 11.45 0.04
N ASN A 315 8.39 12.11 -1.06
CA ASN A 315 7.37 11.59 -1.99
C ASN A 315 8.00 10.61 -3.00
N GLY A 316 8.42 9.43 -2.54
CA GLY A 316 8.96 8.37 -3.36
C GLY A 316 7.99 7.19 -3.52
N SER A 317 8.55 6.06 -3.94
CA SER A 317 7.90 4.75 -3.91
C SER A 317 8.94 3.64 -3.81
N SER A 318 8.54 2.47 -3.34
CA SER A 318 9.37 1.28 -3.34
C SER A 318 9.86 0.89 -4.74
N GLN A 319 9.12 1.24 -5.80
CA GLN A 319 9.55 1.06 -7.18
C GLN A 319 10.83 1.84 -7.50
N TYR A 320 10.90 3.11 -7.09
CA TYR A 320 12.14 3.89 -7.29
C TYR A 320 13.27 3.36 -6.42
N ALA A 321 12.98 2.92 -5.19
CA ALA A 321 13.97 2.29 -4.33
C ALA A 321 14.49 0.98 -4.96
N GLU A 322 13.63 0.18 -5.61
CA GLU A 322 14.02 -1.04 -6.33
C GLU A 322 14.93 -0.75 -7.52
N LEU A 323 14.57 0.23 -8.35
CA LEU A 323 15.42 0.64 -9.48
C LEU A 323 16.81 1.10 -9.03
N MET A 324 16.88 1.85 -7.93
CA MET A 324 18.15 2.27 -7.35
C MET A 324 18.94 1.09 -6.75
N ALA A 325 18.27 0.17 -6.05
CA ALA A 325 18.89 -1.03 -5.52
C ALA A 325 19.41 -1.95 -6.65
N SER A 326 18.66 -2.06 -7.75
CA SER A 326 19.09 -2.76 -8.97
C SER A 326 20.32 -2.11 -9.61
N ALA A 327 20.35 -0.78 -9.70
CA ALA A 327 21.52 -0.08 -10.24
C ALA A 327 22.79 -0.28 -9.39
N LEU A 328 22.64 -0.33 -8.06
CA LEU A 328 23.75 -0.69 -7.15
C LEU A 328 24.21 -2.13 -7.37
N MET A 329 23.29 -3.07 -7.50
CA MET A 329 23.58 -4.48 -7.77
C MET A 329 24.32 -4.65 -9.11
N ASP A 330 23.86 -3.96 -10.17
CA ASP A 330 24.51 -3.98 -11.49
C ASP A 330 25.98 -3.55 -11.42
N VAL A 331 26.29 -2.51 -10.65
CA VAL A 331 27.66 -2.03 -10.48
C VAL A 331 28.54 -3.11 -9.88
N VAL A 332 28.06 -3.82 -8.84
CA VAL A 332 28.83 -4.89 -8.20
C VAL A 332 28.99 -6.10 -9.13
N LEU A 333 27.93 -6.44 -9.88
CA LEU A 333 27.98 -7.53 -10.87
C LEU A 333 28.96 -7.20 -12.03
N GLU A 334 28.93 -5.96 -12.54
CA GLU A 334 29.90 -5.50 -13.57
C GLU A 334 31.36 -5.61 -13.09
N GLU A 335 31.64 -5.26 -11.82
CA GLU A 335 32.98 -5.40 -11.23
C GLU A 335 33.43 -6.87 -11.14
N ARG A 336 32.46 -7.79 -10.98
CA ARG A 336 32.73 -9.24 -10.96
C ARG A 336 32.74 -9.85 -12.37
N GLY A 337 32.66 -9.01 -13.42
CA GLY A 337 32.69 -9.45 -14.82
C GLY A 337 31.37 -9.98 -15.35
N LYS A 338 30.24 -9.72 -14.66
CA LYS A 338 28.89 -10.07 -15.06
C LYS A 338 28.15 -8.80 -15.49
N ALA A 339 28.03 -8.57 -16.80
CA ALA A 339 27.27 -7.43 -17.32
C ALA A 339 25.80 -7.81 -17.41
N VAL A 340 24.93 -6.96 -16.87
CA VAL A 340 23.48 -7.10 -16.96
C VAL A 340 22.93 -5.99 -17.86
N SER A 341 22.10 -6.38 -18.82
CA SER A 341 21.44 -5.44 -19.72
C SER A 341 20.12 -4.97 -19.14
N ASP A 342 19.81 -3.69 -19.33
CA ASP A 342 18.49 -3.19 -18.99
C ASP A 342 17.38 -3.88 -19.79
N LEU A 343 16.19 -3.92 -19.21
CA LEU A 343 15.00 -4.36 -19.90
C LEU A 343 14.71 -3.43 -21.08
N THR A 344 14.33 -4.03 -22.20
CA THR A 344 13.91 -3.29 -23.39
C THR A 344 12.39 -3.39 -23.56
N PRO A 345 11.70 -2.28 -23.93
CA PRO A 345 10.27 -2.33 -24.13
C PRO A 345 9.91 -3.29 -25.27
N PRO A 346 8.81 -4.03 -25.11
CA PRO A 346 8.30 -4.85 -26.21
C PRO A 346 7.84 -3.94 -27.37
N GLU A 347 8.05 -4.40 -28.60
CA GLU A 347 7.57 -3.74 -29.82
C GLU A 347 6.58 -4.68 -30.54
N PRO A 348 5.35 -4.83 -30.00
CA PRO A 348 4.36 -5.72 -30.58
C PRO A 348 3.92 -5.23 -31.96
N GLU A 349 3.67 -6.17 -32.87
CA GLU A 349 3.11 -5.86 -34.18
C GLU A 349 1.62 -5.50 -34.02
N ILE A 350 1.26 -4.27 -34.41
CA ILE A 350 -0.13 -3.82 -34.41
C ILE A 350 -0.83 -4.34 -35.66
N THR A 351 -2.03 -4.90 -35.50
CA THR A 351 -2.89 -5.35 -36.60
C THR A 351 -4.05 -4.39 -36.84
N ASP A 352 -4.57 -4.37 -38.09
CA ASP A 352 -5.50 -3.31 -38.51
C ASP A 352 -6.96 -3.53 -38.10
N ALA A 353 -7.34 -4.74 -37.67
CA ALA A 353 -8.73 -5.06 -37.38
C ALA A 353 -8.89 -5.93 -36.14
N ILE A 354 -9.88 -5.61 -35.32
CA ILE A 354 -10.26 -6.37 -34.14
C ILE A 354 -11.25 -7.48 -34.56
N PRO A 355 -10.93 -8.76 -34.35
CA PRO A 355 -11.84 -9.86 -34.62
C PRO A 355 -13.14 -9.77 -33.81
N ASN A 356 -14.27 -10.10 -34.42
CA ASN A 356 -15.59 -9.97 -33.80
C ASN A 356 -15.76 -10.72 -32.47
N HIS A 357 -14.97 -11.75 -32.21
CA HIS A 357 -15.07 -12.52 -30.98
C HIS A 357 -14.65 -11.69 -29.74
N TYR A 358 -13.89 -10.59 -29.90
CA TYR A 358 -13.53 -9.69 -28.79
C TYR A 358 -14.73 -8.86 -28.27
N LYS A 359 -15.81 -8.73 -29.04
CA LYS A 359 -17.02 -8.01 -28.57
C LYS A 359 -17.64 -8.61 -27.30
N LYS A 360 -17.39 -9.87 -27.00
CA LYS A 360 -17.82 -10.49 -25.74
C LYS A 360 -17.16 -9.87 -24.50
N TYR A 361 -16.05 -9.18 -24.67
CA TYR A 361 -15.32 -8.50 -23.59
C TYR A 361 -15.81 -7.06 -23.37
N GLU A 362 -16.73 -6.54 -24.18
CA GLU A 362 -17.39 -5.25 -23.88
C GLU A 362 -18.14 -5.30 -22.55
N GLY A 363 -18.11 -4.19 -21.81
CA GLY A 363 -18.85 -4.05 -20.56
C GLY A 363 -18.09 -3.31 -19.48
N LEU A 364 -18.60 -3.42 -18.26
CA LEU A 364 -18.00 -2.83 -17.06
C LEU A 364 -16.99 -3.78 -16.44
N TYR A 365 -15.92 -3.20 -15.93
CA TYR A 365 -14.89 -3.91 -15.19
C TYR A 365 -14.59 -3.16 -13.89
N CYS A 366 -14.49 -3.91 -12.79
CA CYS A 366 -13.79 -3.42 -11.62
C CYS A 366 -12.30 -3.45 -11.97
N ASN A 367 -11.66 -2.30 -11.97
CA ASN A 367 -10.29 -2.11 -12.46
C ASN A 367 -9.44 -1.42 -11.40
N GLY A 368 -8.23 -1.91 -11.19
CA GLY A 368 -7.36 -1.31 -10.20
C GLY A 368 -5.91 -1.73 -10.31
N THR A 369 -5.06 -0.84 -9.80
CA THR A 369 -3.63 -1.07 -9.61
C THR A 369 -3.21 -0.48 -8.27
N PHE A 370 -2.35 -1.19 -7.54
CA PHE A 370 -1.70 -0.69 -6.31
C PHE A 370 -2.67 -0.08 -5.27
N GLY A 371 -3.82 -0.74 -5.03
CA GLY A 371 -4.76 -0.34 -3.97
C GLY A 371 -5.81 0.68 -4.38
N ILE A 372 -5.77 1.23 -5.58
CA ILE A 372 -6.84 2.04 -6.16
C ILE A 372 -7.72 1.13 -7.01
N VAL A 373 -9.01 1.04 -6.68
CA VAL A 373 -9.97 0.18 -7.36
C VAL A 373 -11.12 1.04 -7.86
N GLY A 374 -11.20 1.20 -9.15
CA GLY A 374 -12.27 1.95 -9.82
C GLY A 374 -13.17 1.05 -10.65
N ILE A 375 -14.05 1.67 -11.39
CA ILE A 375 -14.88 1.02 -12.41
C ILE A 375 -14.50 1.63 -13.76
N CYS A 376 -14.23 0.79 -14.74
CA CYS A 376 -14.03 1.24 -16.12
C CYS A 376 -14.97 0.54 -17.08
N ARG A 377 -15.19 1.18 -18.24
CA ARG A 377 -15.95 0.62 -19.36
C ARG A 377 -15.01 0.26 -20.49
N ILE A 378 -15.12 -0.97 -21.00
CA ILE A 378 -14.44 -1.43 -22.20
C ILE A 378 -15.43 -1.43 -23.36
N THR A 379 -15.06 -0.81 -24.48
CA THR A 379 -15.80 -0.85 -25.75
C THR A 379 -14.85 -1.02 -26.93
N PHE A 380 -15.38 -1.49 -28.06
CA PHE A 380 -14.60 -1.72 -29.27
C PHE A 380 -15.28 -1.07 -30.47
N ASP A 381 -14.50 -0.40 -31.31
CA ASP A 381 -14.84 -0.22 -32.72
C ASP A 381 -14.11 -1.29 -33.57
N ASP A 382 -14.11 -1.13 -34.89
CA ASP A 382 -13.50 -2.13 -35.80
C ASP A 382 -11.96 -2.24 -35.65
N THR A 383 -11.31 -1.23 -35.06
CA THR A 383 -9.85 -1.09 -35.03
C THR A 383 -9.26 -0.69 -33.68
N THR A 384 -10.10 -0.29 -32.71
CA THR A 384 -9.65 0.30 -31.45
C THR A 384 -10.47 -0.23 -30.29
N MET A 385 -9.79 -0.61 -29.21
CA MET A 385 -10.37 -0.81 -27.90
C MET A 385 -10.29 0.51 -27.13
N TYR A 386 -11.37 0.87 -26.46
CA TYR A 386 -11.45 2.02 -25.56
C TYR A 386 -11.63 1.53 -24.13
N LYS A 387 -10.88 2.12 -23.21
CA LYS A 387 -11.02 1.96 -21.77
C LYS A 387 -11.35 3.32 -21.16
N GLU A 388 -12.51 3.45 -20.58
CA GLU A 388 -13.03 4.68 -19.98
C GLU A 388 -13.19 4.48 -18.47
N ASP A 389 -12.44 5.23 -17.65
CA ASP A 389 -12.60 5.22 -16.21
C ASP A 389 -13.85 6.00 -15.81
N LEU A 390 -14.71 5.37 -15.01
CA LEU A 390 -16.01 5.92 -14.57
C LEU A 390 -15.90 6.46 -13.14
N GLY A 391 -16.81 7.43 -12.82
CA GLY A 391 -16.81 8.06 -11.50
C GLY A 391 -15.63 9.02 -11.25
N THR A 392 -14.96 9.45 -12.32
CA THR A 392 -13.92 10.49 -12.32
C THR A 392 -14.32 11.64 -13.23
N ASP A 393 -14.08 12.88 -12.79
CA ASP A 393 -14.37 14.05 -13.60
C ASP A 393 -13.38 14.15 -14.78
N ASN A 394 -13.92 14.21 -16.02
CA ASN A 394 -13.18 14.51 -17.25
C ASN A 394 -12.14 13.49 -17.75
N ALA A 395 -12.25 12.22 -17.43
CA ALA A 395 -11.39 11.20 -18.03
C ALA A 395 -11.77 11.00 -19.52
N SER A 396 -10.82 11.23 -20.42
CA SER A 396 -10.99 10.83 -21.82
C SER A 396 -10.66 9.34 -21.94
N PRO A 397 -11.41 8.57 -22.76
CA PRO A 397 -11.13 7.14 -22.91
C PRO A 397 -9.71 6.90 -23.43
N GLU A 398 -9.00 6.01 -22.78
CA GLU A 398 -7.72 5.49 -23.23
C GLU A 398 -7.92 4.63 -24.48
N ARG A 399 -6.95 4.62 -25.38
CA ARG A 399 -7.03 3.96 -26.68
C ARG A 399 -5.98 2.86 -26.79
N PHE A 400 -6.43 1.70 -27.28
CA PHE A 400 -5.56 0.53 -27.46
C PHE A 400 -5.75 -0.07 -28.85
N LYS A 401 -4.66 -0.57 -29.42
CA LYS A 401 -4.65 -1.30 -30.70
C LYS A 401 -4.33 -2.75 -30.49
N ILE A 402 -5.03 -3.62 -31.21
CA ILE A 402 -4.80 -5.06 -31.12
C ILE A 402 -3.44 -5.43 -31.68
N THR A 403 -2.76 -6.36 -31.04
CA THR A 403 -1.44 -6.89 -31.43
C THR A 403 -1.56 -8.28 -32.05
N GLY A 404 -0.53 -8.71 -32.75
CA GLY A 404 -0.52 -10.01 -33.45
C GLY A 404 -0.65 -11.22 -32.52
N ASP A 405 -0.33 -11.10 -31.24
CA ASP A 405 -0.47 -12.11 -30.20
C ASP A 405 -1.82 -12.05 -29.45
N GLY A 406 -2.71 -11.11 -29.83
CA GLY A 406 -4.05 -10.96 -29.27
C GLY A 406 -4.13 -10.04 -28.06
N GLY A 407 -3.05 -9.36 -27.68
CA GLY A 407 -3.04 -8.27 -26.71
C GLY A 407 -3.56 -6.96 -27.30
N PHE A 408 -3.74 -5.96 -26.44
CA PHE A 408 -4.13 -4.60 -26.81
C PHE A 408 -3.12 -3.62 -26.26
N VAL A 409 -2.28 -3.03 -27.13
CA VAL A 409 -1.25 -2.06 -26.72
C VAL A 409 -1.80 -0.65 -26.68
N LYS A 410 -1.50 0.09 -25.61
CA LYS A 410 -1.90 1.49 -25.44
C LYS A 410 -1.25 2.38 -26.49
N VAL A 411 -2.07 3.26 -27.07
CA VAL A 411 -1.62 4.23 -28.07
C VAL A 411 -2.10 5.64 -27.70
N ASN A 412 -1.35 6.64 -28.16
CA ASN A 412 -1.74 8.04 -28.06
C ASN A 412 -2.80 8.41 -29.13
N ASP A 413 -3.26 9.65 -29.15
CA ASP A 413 -4.26 10.14 -30.11
C ASP A 413 -3.84 10.02 -31.59
N SER A 414 -2.54 9.98 -31.86
CA SER A 414 -2.01 9.77 -33.21
C SER A 414 -1.88 8.28 -33.59
N GLY A 415 -2.31 7.36 -32.72
CA GLY A 415 -2.24 5.91 -32.93
C GLY A 415 -0.84 5.32 -32.75
N LYS A 416 0.10 6.05 -32.16
CA LYS A 416 1.46 5.55 -31.86
C LYS A 416 1.51 5.02 -30.43
N MET A 417 2.25 3.92 -30.24
CA MET A 417 2.54 3.38 -28.91
C MET A 417 3.15 4.45 -28.00
N THR A 418 2.77 4.42 -26.74
CA THR A 418 3.32 5.30 -25.69
C THR A 418 4.73 4.88 -25.30
N SER A 419 5.50 5.72 -24.61
CA SER A 419 6.84 5.38 -24.11
C SER A 419 6.79 4.20 -23.14
N ASP A 420 5.86 4.28 -22.18
CA ASP A 420 5.50 3.13 -21.38
C ASP A 420 4.65 2.19 -22.25
N ARG A 421 4.96 0.91 -22.23
CA ARG A 421 4.20 -0.09 -22.98
C ARG A 421 3.21 -0.73 -22.03
N GLU A 422 1.95 -0.35 -22.12
CA GLU A 422 0.85 -1.01 -21.46
C GLU A 422 0.14 -1.92 -22.49
N ILE A 423 0.12 -3.21 -22.21
CA ILE A 423 -0.54 -4.21 -23.06
C ILE A 423 -1.57 -4.95 -22.21
N VAL A 424 -2.81 -4.92 -22.65
CA VAL A 424 -3.95 -5.54 -21.99
C VAL A 424 -4.32 -6.85 -22.68
N TYR A 425 -4.52 -7.90 -21.90
CA TYR A 425 -5.01 -9.20 -22.34
C TYR A 425 -6.32 -9.52 -21.62
N PHE A 426 -7.27 -10.14 -22.30
CA PHE A 426 -8.47 -10.70 -21.69
C PHE A 426 -8.28 -12.19 -21.46
N GLU A 427 -8.47 -12.62 -20.22
CA GLU A 427 -8.33 -14.02 -19.82
C GLU A 427 -9.63 -14.53 -19.19
N GLU A 428 -10.05 -15.73 -19.60
CA GLU A 428 -11.23 -16.42 -19.06
C GLU A 428 -10.75 -17.51 -18.11
N LYS A 429 -11.13 -17.38 -16.82
CA LYS A 429 -10.79 -18.35 -15.78
C LYS A 429 -11.99 -18.53 -14.85
N ASP A 430 -12.40 -19.75 -14.57
CA ASP A 430 -13.47 -20.09 -13.61
C ASP A 430 -14.79 -19.33 -13.86
N SER A 431 -15.20 -19.22 -15.12
CA SER A 431 -16.39 -18.50 -15.60
C SER A 431 -16.32 -16.99 -15.44
N LYS A 432 -15.18 -16.43 -15.08
CA LYS A 432 -14.92 -14.99 -14.98
C LYS A 432 -14.03 -14.51 -16.11
N ILE A 433 -14.10 -13.23 -16.39
CA ILE A 433 -13.25 -12.56 -17.39
C ILE A 433 -12.38 -11.57 -16.64
N PHE A 434 -11.08 -11.72 -16.76
CA PHE A 434 -10.08 -10.85 -16.16
C PHE A 434 -9.37 -10.02 -17.21
N ILE A 435 -8.93 -8.84 -16.80
CA ILE A 435 -7.92 -8.04 -17.51
C ILE A 435 -6.58 -8.36 -16.87
N ARG A 436 -5.65 -8.90 -17.66
CA ARG A 436 -4.24 -9.00 -17.32
C ARG A 436 -3.48 -7.90 -18.05
N THR A 437 -2.69 -7.14 -17.33
CA THR A 437 -1.89 -6.03 -17.88
C THR A 437 -0.41 -6.34 -17.78
N GLU A 438 0.29 -6.24 -18.90
CA GLU A 438 1.74 -6.12 -18.96
C GLU A 438 2.08 -4.63 -19.06
N LEU A 439 2.73 -4.10 -18.03
CA LEU A 439 3.16 -2.71 -17.98
C LEU A 439 4.68 -2.63 -17.96
N PHE A 440 5.26 -2.18 -19.06
CA PHE A 440 6.65 -1.80 -19.14
C PHE A 440 6.76 -0.30 -18.84
N ALA A 441 7.24 0.02 -17.66
CA ALA A 441 7.38 1.39 -17.18
C ALA A 441 8.83 1.88 -17.38
N VAL A 442 8.97 3.08 -17.95
CA VAL A 442 10.25 3.74 -18.21
C VAL A 442 10.50 4.79 -17.15
N SER A 443 11.56 4.64 -16.36
CA SER A 443 12.00 5.65 -15.40
C SER A 443 13.30 6.31 -15.89
N PRO A 444 13.23 7.50 -16.52
CA PRO A 444 14.40 8.13 -17.14
C PRO A 444 15.56 8.31 -16.16
N GLY A 445 16.71 7.74 -16.49
CA GLY A 445 17.93 7.81 -15.67
C GLY A 445 18.04 6.81 -14.53
N LEU A 446 16.99 6.03 -14.24
CA LEU A 446 16.99 5.01 -13.21
C LEU A 446 16.90 3.58 -13.76
N GLY A 447 16.25 3.39 -14.92
CA GLY A 447 16.06 2.08 -15.54
C GLY A 447 14.60 1.79 -15.86
N ASN A 448 14.30 0.53 -16.15
CA ASN A 448 13.00 0.10 -16.60
C ASN A 448 12.48 -1.03 -15.71
N THR A 449 11.17 -1.07 -15.50
CA THR A 449 10.47 -2.16 -14.80
C THR A 449 9.43 -2.80 -15.70
N LEU A 450 9.17 -4.09 -15.48
CA LEU A 450 8.11 -4.83 -16.14
C LEU A 450 7.20 -5.44 -15.08
N TYR A 451 5.93 -5.05 -15.12
CA TYR A 451 4.87 -5.64 -14.32
C TYR A 451 3.99 -6.50 -15.21
N ASN A 452 3.51 -7.61 -14.67
CA ASN A 452 2.50 -8.44 -15.31
C ASN A 452 1.55 -8.92 -14.22
N MET A 453 0.35 -8.34 -14.17
CA MET A 453 -0.61 -8.55 -13.09
C MET A 453 -2.03 -8.52 -13.62
N TYR A 454 -2.93 -9.15 -12.88
CA TYR A 454 -4.37 -8.95 -13.10
C TYR A 454 -4.78 -7.58 -12.56
N THR A 455 -5.35 -6.74 -13.44
CA THR A 455 -5.77 -5.38 -13.11
C THR A 455 -7.27 -5.18 -13.15
N GLY A 456 -8.03 -6.14 -13.67
CA GLY A 456 -9.48 -5.98 -13.77
C GLY A 456 -10.24 -7.30 -13.78
N GLU A 457 -11.50 -7.25 -13.35
CA GLU A 457 -12.48 -8.33 -13.42
C GLU A 457 -13.77 -7.77 -14.02
N LYS A 458 -14.33 -8.45 -15.03
CA LYS A 458 -15.59 -8.07 -15.65
C LYS A 458 -16.71 -8.15 -14.62
N MET A 459 -17.47 -7.07 -14.52
CA MET A 459 -18.58 -6.96 -13.57
C MET A 459 -19.83 -7.64 -14.13
N ASP A 460 -20.56 -8.34 -13.26
CA ASP A 460 -21.89 -8.82 -13.56
C ASP A 460 -22.90 -7.67 -13.45
N GLU A 461 -24.07 -7.83 -14.06
CA GLU A 461 -25.18 -6.95 -13.82
C GLU A 461 -25.70 -7.13 -12.38
N ASN A 462 -25.77 -6.05 -11.61
CA ASN A 462 -26.34 -6.09 -10.26
C ASN A 462 -27.78 -5.57 -10.27
N LEU A 463 -28.73 -6.49 -10.36
CA LEU A 463 -30.17 -6.18 -10.34
C LEU A 463 -30.63 -5.90 -8.92
N ILE A 464 -30.71 -4.64 -8.54
CA ILE A 464 -31.23 -4.17 -7.25
C ILE A 464 -32.61 -3.51 -7.42
N SER A 465 -33.34 -3.35 -6.31
CA SER A 465 -34.61 -2.61 -6.33
C SER A 465 -34.36 -1.09 -6.54
N PRO A 466 -35.31 -0.37 -7.13
CA PRO A 466 -35.20 1.10 -7.22
C PRO A 466 -35.04 1.78 -5.86
N SER A 467 -35.59 1.21 -4.79
CA SER A 467 -35.44 1.77 -3.44
C SER A 467 -34.01 1.67 -2.94
N VAL A 468 -33.34 0.54 -3.16
CA VAL A 468 -31.90 0.36 -2.83
C VAL A 468 -31.04 1.38 -3.58
N GLN A 469 -31.23 1.48 -4.92
CA GLN A 469 -30.47 2.46 -5.70
C GLN A 469 -30.69 3.89 -5.19
N GLN A 470 -31.96 4.26 -4.90
CA GLN A 470 -32.29 5.60 -4.41
C GLN A 470 -31.62 5.90 -3.07
N SER A 471 -31.62 4.95 -2.12
CA SER A 471 -30.96 5.15 -0.81
C SER A 471 -29.47 5.48 -0.98
N TRP A 472 -28.76 4.76 -1.84
CA TRP A 472 -27.35 5.02 -2.13
C TRP A 472 -27.13 6.31 -2.92
N ASP A 473 -28.02 6.67 -3.84
CA ASP A 473 -27.97 7.94 -4.59
C ASP A 473 -28.14 9.15 -3.66
N GLU A 474 -28.99 9.04 -2.64
CA GLU A 474 -29.15 10.08 -1.60
C GLU A 474 -27.87 10.21 -0.76
N LEU A 475 -27.23 9.09 -0.41
CA LEU A 475 -25.94 9.09 0.32
C LEU A 475 -24.78 9.65 -0.50
N SER A 476 -24.83 9.57 -1.82
CA SER A 476 -23.76 10.07 -2.70
C SER A 476 -23.51 11.58 -2.59
N GLN A 477 -24.43 12.32 -1.99
CA GLN A 477 -24.30 13.75 -1.71
C GLN A 477 -23.66 14.01 -0.33
N THR A 478 -23.46 12.97 0.49
CA THR A 478 -23.00 13.10 1.86
C THR A 478 -21.48 12.99 1.94
N VAL A 479 -20.89 13.91 2.67
CA VAL A 479 -19.48 13.85 3.07
C VAL A 479 -19.40 13.35 4.50
N PHE A 480 -18.52 12.39 4.72
CA PHE A 480 -18.27 11.82 6.03
C PHE A 480 -16.87 12.17 6.50
N VAL A 481 -16.70 12.23 7.82
CA VAL A 481 -15.41 12.46 8.48
C VAL A 481 -15.17 11.39 9.53
N THR A 482 -13.96 10.80 9.54
CA THR A 482 -13.59 9.79 10.55
C THR A 482 -13.55 10.39 11.96
N TYR A 483 -13.95 9.63 12.98
CA TYR A 483 -14.01 10.14 14.35
C TYR A 483 -13.45 9.17 15.40
N ASN A 484 -13.13 7.93 15.02
CA ASN A 484 -12.80 6.87 15.98
C ASN A 484 -11.32 6.50 15.99
N GLU A 485 -10.47 7.34 15.45
CA GLU A 485 -9.02 7.14 15.48
C GLU A 485 -8.37 7.99 16.58
N LYS A 486 -7.18 7.56 16.98
CA LYS A 486 -6.31 8.33 17.87
C LYS A 486 -5.93 9.66 17.21
N TRP A 487 -5.85 10.74 17.99
CA TRP A 487 -5.51 12.07 17.48
C TRP A 487 -4.17 12.18 16.77
N THR A 488 -3.24 11.32 17.18
CA THR A 488 -1.94 11.20 16.56
C THR A 488 -1.98 10.42 15.25
N SER A 489 -3.15 9.86 14.88
CA SER A 489 -3.29 9.12 13.63
C SER A 489 -3.07 10.01 12.41
N GLN A 490 -2.28 9.51 11.48
CA GLN A 490 -2.07 10.13 10.18
C GLN A 490 -3.38 10.28 9.37
N ASN A 491 -4.40 9.48 9.66
CA ASN A 491 -5.67 9.56 8.95
C ASN A 491 -6.34 10.92 9.10
N TYR A 492 -6.03 11.67 10.16
CA TYR A 492 -6.51 13.05 10.29
C TYR A 492 -5.88 14.06 9.33
N GLU A 493 -4.84 13.72 8.59
CA GLU A 493 -4.41 14.56 7.47
C GLU A 493 -5.41 14.56 6.30
N THR A 494 -6.15 13.46 6.14
CA THR A 494 -7.10 13.25 5.04
C THR A 494 -8.33 12.46 5.50
N PRO A 495 -9.12 12.99 6.45
CA PRO A 495 -10.10 12.22 7.21
C PRO A 495 -11.45 12.05 6.49
N PHE A 496 -11.61 12.58 5.28
CA PHE A 496 -12.90 12.62 4.62
C PHE A 496 -13.14 11.43 3.72
N TYR A 497 -14.39 10.94 3.76
CA TYR A 497 -14.91 9.86 2.95
C TYR A 497 -16.18 10.30 2.25
N TRP A 498 -16.47 9.74 1.10
CA TRP A 498 -17.73 9.91 0.39
C TRP A 498 -18.00 8.73 -0.53
N ILE A 499 -19.26 8.58 -0.91
CA ILE A 499 -19.73 7.55 -1.83
C ILE A 499 -20.05 8.21 -3.16
N VAL A 500 -19.75 7.53 -4.24
CA VAL A 500 -20.14 7.93 -5.61
C VAL A 500 -21.01 6.83 -6.19
N THR A 501 -22.19 7.20 -6.66
CA THR A 501 -23.07 6.39 -7.51
C THR A 501 -23.16 7.05 -8.88
N ASP A 502 -23.40 6.26 -9.92
CA ASP A 502 -23.59 6.77 -11.28
C ASP A 502 -24.51 5.83 -12.07
N GLN A 503 -25.34 6.39 -12.96
CA GLN A 503 -26.16 5.59 -13.86
C GLN A 503 -25.34 4.74 -14.85
N ALA A 504 -24.07 5.05 -15.00
CA ALA A 504 -23.14 4.29 -15.82
C ALA A 504 -22.73 2.94 -15.21
N PHE A 505 -22.89 2.77 -13.88
CA PHE A 505 -22.60 1.53 -13.14
C PHE A 505 -23.67 1.25 -12.07
N PRO A 506 -24.94 1.01 -12.48
CA PRO A 506 -26.04 0.82 -11.54
C PRO A 506 -25.80 -0.41 -10.65
N GLY A 507 -26.22 -0.30 -9.38
CA GLY A 507 -26.04 -1.36 -8.38
C GLY A 507 -24.65 -1.42 -7.73
N TYR A 508 -23.77 -0.49 -8.05
CA TYR A 508 -22.43 -0.41 -7.49
C TYR A 508 -22.15 0.99 -6.93
N ILE A 509 -21.22 1.07 -5.98
CA ILE A 509 -20.69 2.32 -5.45
C ILE A 509 -19.18 2.40 -5.65
N LEU A 510 -18.66 3.62 -5.61
CA LEU A 510 -17.26 3.89 -5.37
C LEU A 510 -17.12 4.56 -3.99
N ALA A 511 -16.54 3.87 -3.03
CA ALA A 511 -16.14 4.45 -1.76
C ALA A 511 -14.81 5.16 -1.96
N LYS A 512 -14.76 6.45 -1.68
CA LYS A 512 -13.59 7.31 -1.89
C LYS A 512 -13.18 8.01 -0.62
N ASN A 513 -11.89 8.32 -0.49
CA ASN A 513 -11.38 9.17 0.57
C ASN A 513 -10.52 10.33 0.04
N SER A 514 -10.18 11.27 0.89
CA SER A 514 -9.38 12.44 0.52
C SER A 514 -7.90 12.15 0.20
N ARG A 515 -7.43 10.91 0.41
CA ARG A 515 -6.12 10.43 -0.08
C ARG A 515 -6.16 10.01 -1.55
N GLY A 516 -7.33 10.05 -2.19
CA GLY A 516 -7.51 9.55 -3.55
C GLY A 516 -7.70 8.03 -3.64
N VAL A 517 -7.80 7.33 -2.50
CA VAL A 517 -8.15 5.91 -2.50
C VAL A 517 -9.59 5.77 -2.97
N THR A 518 -9.80 4.83 -3.88
CA THR A 518 -11.11 4.48 -4.42
C THR A 518 -11.29 2.98 -4.31
N LYS A 519 -12.45 2.53 -3.83
CA LYS A 519 -12.85 1.12 -3.75
C LYS A 519 -14.22 0.96 -4.41
N ALA A 520 -14.36 -0.06 -5.25
CA ALA A 520 -15.61 -0.39 -5.91
C ALA A 520 -16.30 -1.53 -5.15
N GLU A 521 -17.55 -1.30 -4.72
CA GLU A 521 -18.32 -2.22 -3.90
C GLU A 521 -19.69 -2.47 -4.53
N LYS A 522 -20.23 -3.67 -4.33
CA LYS A 522 -21.53 -4.10 -4.85
C LYS A 522 -22.62 -3.84 -3.81
N MET A 523 -23.63 -3.04 -4.13
CA MET A 523 -24.80 -2.84 -3.27
C MET A 523 -25.54 -4.17 -3.05
N THR A 524 -25.86 -4.48 -1.83
CA THR A 524 -26.66 -5.68 -1.47
C THR A 524 -28.04 -5.33 -0.95
N ASP A 525 -28.16 -4.22 -0.23
CA ASP A 525 -29.40 -3.66 0.30
C ASP A 525 -29.24 -2.14 0.54
N GLU A 526 -30.18 -1.50 1.23
CA GLU A 526 -30.21 -0.06 1.51
C GLU A 526 -29.04 0.39 2.43
N HIS A 527 -28.35 -0.55 3.11
CA HIS A 527 -27.36 -0.25 4.14
C HIS A 527 -26.00 -0.90 3.90
N HIS A 528 -25.93 -1.93 3.04
CA HIS A 528 -24.69 -2.68 2.84
C HIS A 528 -24.25 -2.66 1.38
N ALA A 529 -22.96 -2.39 1.19
CA ALA A 529 -22.25 -2.64 -0.05
C ALA A 529 -20.98 -3.44 0.26
N LEU A 530 -20.79 -4.54 -0.47
CA LEU A 530 -19.76 -5.53 -0.16
C LEU A 530 -18.75 -5.62 -1.30
N PHE A 531 -17.51 -5.86 -0.97
CA PHE A 531 -16.52 -6.18 -1.98
C PHE A 531 -16.92 -7.45 -2.74
N PHE A 532 -16.60 -7.52 -4.02
CA PHE A 532 -17.05 -8.58 -4.92
C PHE A 532 -15.97 -9.14 -5.83
N THR A 533 -14.81 -8.51 -5.90
CA THR A 533 -13.75 -8.89 -6.83
C THR A 533 -12.94 -10.08 -6.32
N SER A 534 -12.53 -10.93 -7.26
CA SER A 534 -11.64 -12.07 -7.00
C SER A 534 -10.31 -11.94 -7.76
N ILE A 535 -9.93 -10.71 -8.10
CA ILE A 535 -8.70 -10.45 -8.84
C ILE A 535 -7.51 -10.94 -8.01
N PRO A 536 -6.69 -11.87 -8.53
CA PRO A 536 -5.43 -12.27 -7.91
C PRO A 536 -4.44 -11.11 -7.85
N SER A 537 -3.34 -11.28 -7.13
CA SER A 537 -2.21 -10.35 -7.05
C SER A 537 -2.38 -9.15 -6.09
N THR A 538 -1.51 -8.17 -6.21
CA THR A 538 -1.50 -6.95 -5.38
C THR A 538 -2.61 -5.96 -5.75
N ALA A 539 -3.18 -6.06 -6.94
CA ALA A 539 -4.35 -5.28 -7.29
C ALA A 539 -5.55 -5.70 -6.42
N ASN A 540 -6.36 -4.74 -5.99
CA ASN A 540 -7.54 -4.99 -5.13
C ASN A 540 -7.24 -5.74 -3.83
N ARG A 541 -6.11 -5.46 -3.19
CA ARG A 541 -5.73 -6.11 -1.93
C ARG A 541 -6.52 -5.60 -0.72
N ASP A 542 -6.78 -4.30 -0.66
CA ASP A 542 -7.41 -3.62 0.47
C ASP A 542 -8.88 -3.37 0.14
N LEU A 543 -9.72 -4.40 0.24
CA LEU A 543 -11.15 -4.32 -0.03
C LEU A 543 -11.90 -4.02 1.26
N TYR A 544 -13.01 -3.26 1.14
CA TYR A 544 -13.87 -2.93 2.27
C TYR A 544 -15.27 -3.47 2.06
N ASP A 545 -15.86 -3.97 3.13
CA ASP A 545 -17.31 -3.98 3.23
C ASP A 545 -17.74 -2.63 3.80
N VAL A 546 -18.79 -2.07 3.25
CA VAL A 546 -19.36 -0.78 3.61
C VAL A 546 -20.71 -1.00 4.25
N GLU A 547 -20.89 -0.45 5.46
CA GLU A 547 -22.14 -0.46 6.20
C GLU A 547 -22.58 0.96 6.53
N ILE A 548 -23.85 1.24 6.35
CA ILE A 548 -24.50 2.50 6.75
C ILE A 548 -25.38 2.24 7.98
N THR A 549 -25.15 2.98 9.05
CA THR A 549 -25.94 2.89 10.29
C THR A 549 -26.43 4.27 10.74
N GLU A 550 -27.46 4.29 11.58
CA GLU A 550 -27.78 5.47 12.40
C GLU A 550 -27.10 5.33 13.76
N GLN A 551 -26.37 6.36 14.17
CA GLN A 551 -25.69 6.36 15.45
C GLN A 551 -25.99 7.64 16.23
N THR A 552 -26.12 7.52 17.56
CA THR A 552 -26.16 8.67 18.47
C THR A 552 -24.77 8.94 18.99
N TYR A 553 -24.28 10.14 18.74
CA TYR A 553 -22.94 10.59 19.11
C TYR A 553 -22.90 11.19 20.53
N ALA A 554 -21.69 11.42 21.05
CA ALA A 554 -21.49 11.96 22.40
C ALA A 554 -22.18 13.32 22.62
N ASP A 555 -22.30 14.15 21.59
CA ASP A 555 -23.04 15.41 21.59
C ASP A 555 -24.59 15.25 21.58
N LYS A 556 -25.08 13.99 21.65
CA LYS A 556 -26.49 13.60 21.62
C LYS A 556 -27.23 13.86 20.29
N THR A 557 -26.52 14.14 19.23
CA THR A 557 -27.11 14.15 17.89
C THR A 557 -27.16 12.73 17.33
N SER A 558 -28.22 12.41 16.61
CA SER A 558 -28.30 11.17 15.81
C SER A 558 -28.03 11.50 14.36
N ALA A 559 -27.17 10.73 13.74
CA ALA A 559 -26.80 10.93 12.34
C ALA A 559 -26.32 9.63 11.69
N ILE A 560 -26.27 9.67 10.37
CA ILE A 560 -25.75 8.57 9.55
C ILE A 560 -24.26 8.40 9.78
N SER A 561 -23.84 7.16 10.03
CA SER A 561 -22.46 6.70 10.09
C SER A 561 -22.13 5.83 8.91
N LEU A 562 -20.97 6.06 8.30
CA LEU A 562 -20.33 5.19 7.33
C LEU A 562 -19.29 4.35 8.05
N ASN A 563 -19.45 3.04 8.04
CA ASN A 563 -18.58 2.08 8.69
C ASN A 563 -17.85 1.23 7.63
N LEU A 564 -16.55 1.09 7.79
CA LEU A 564 -15.70 0.27 6.92
C LEU A 564 -15.16 -0.94 7.68
N SER A 565 -14.89 -2.03 6.97
CA SER A 565 -14.43 -3.28 7.57
C SER A 565 -13.00 -3.21 8.17
N ASP A 566 -12.20 -2.17 7.84
CA ASP A 566 -10.91 -1.91 8.48
C ASP A 566 -11.03 -1.30 9.89
N GLY A 567 -12.24 -1.10 10.37
CA GLY A 567 -12.55 -0.47 11.66
C GLY A 567 -12.83 1.02 11.57
N THR A 568 -12.64 1.67 10.42
CA THR A 568 -12.96 3.10 10.23
C THR A 568 -14.44 3.36 10.46
N ARG A 569 -14.74 4.39 11.27
CA ARG A 569 -16.09 4.89 11.53
C ARG A 569 -16.13 6.36 11.20
N CYS A 570 -17.10 6.74 10.38
CA CYS A 570 -17.23 8.10 9.90
C CYS A 570 -18.62 8.65 10.22
N ARG A 571 -18.67 9.93 10.58
CA ARG A 571 -19.90 10.67 10.82
C ARG A 571 -20.19 11.60 9.66
N SER A 572 -21.45 11.80 9.29
CA SER A 572 -21.81 12.78 8.26
C SER A 572 -21.42 14.20 8.70
N VAL A 573 -20.75 14.95 7.81
CA VAL A 573 -20.29 16.33 8.10
C VAL A 573 -21.46 17.26 8.38
N ASP A 574 -22.61 17.06 7.70
CA ASP A 574 -23.80 17.88 7.88
C ASP A 574 -24.43 17.77 9.28
N SER A 575 -24.18 16.66 9.98
CA SER A 575 -24.64 16.44 11.34
C SER A 575 -23.75 17.06 12.41
N LEU A 576 -22.56 17.57 12.05
CA LEU A 576 -21.63 18.15 13.00
C LEU A 576 -22.19 19.42 13.63
N PRO A 577 -21.98 19.65 14.94
CA PRO A 577 -22.35 20.89 15.60
C PRO A 577 -21.66 22.08 14.93
N VAL A 578 -22.39 23.19 14.82
CA VAL A 578 -21.85 24.46 14.30
C VAL A 578 -21.15 25.20 15.44
N PHE A 579 -19.89 25.52 15.23
CA PHE A 579 -19.13 26.31 16.18
C PHE A 579 -19.46 27.81 16.05
N THR A 580 -19.97 28.42 17.10
CA THR A 580 -20.44 29.80 17.09
C THR A 580 -19.70 30.72 18.06
N ALA A 581 -18.77 30.18 18.85
CA ALA A 581 -17.99 30.91 19.85
C ALA A 581 -16.51 31.04 19.45
N GLU A 582 -15.67 31.59 20.30
CA GLU A 582 -14.22 31.59 20.09
C GLU A 582 -13.63 30.17 20.23
N ILE A 583 -12.60 29.87 19.47
CA ILE A 583 -11.95 28.52 19.41
C ILE A 583 -11.55 28.03 20.83
N SER A 584 -11.21 28.95 21.74
CA SER A 584 -10.89 28.66 23.13
C SER A 584 -12.04 28.09 24.00
N GLU A 585 -13.29 28.10 23.46
CA GLU A 585 -14.48 27.63 24.18
C GLU A 585 -15.00 26.28 23.69
N ILE A 586 -14.28 25.58 22.80
CA ILE A 586 -14.68 24.25 22.33
C ILE A 586 -14.69 23.29 23.53
N PRO A 587 -15.83 22.63 23.84
CA PRO A 587 -15.87 21.67 24.94
C PRO A 587 -15.05 20.43 24.58
N LEU A 588 -14.03 20.17 25.35
CA LEU A 588 -13.17 19.01 25.21
C LEU A 588 -13.88 17.79 25.80
N HIS A 589 -14.15 16.77 24.97
CA HIS A 589 -14.70 15.49 25.41
C HIS A 589 -13.61 14.39 25.35
N SER A 590 -13.51 13.64 26.42
CA SER A 590 -12.35 12.89 26.88
C SER A 590 -11.91 11.66 26.05
N SER A 591 -12.53 11.33 24.93
CA SER A 591 -12.16 10.12 24.17
C SER A 591 -12.52 10.09 22.68
N GLU A 592 -13.25 11.07 22.18
CA GLU A 592 -13.67 11.10 20.76
C GLU A 592 -13.25 12.41 20.10
N ALA A 593 -12.97 12.36 18.81
CA ALA A 593 -12.69 13.53 18.00
C ALA A 593 -13.86 14.54 18.06
N ALA A 594 -13.59 15.73 18.58
CA ALA A 594 -14.57 16.80 18.54
C ALA A 594 -14.51 17.53 17.20
N TRP A 595 -15.35 17.10 16.26
CA TRP A 595 -15.50 17.77 14.99
C TRP A 595 -16.54 18.87 15.04
N TYR A 596 -16.22 20.03 14.48
CA TYR A 596 -17.12 21.17 14.40
C TYR A 596 -17.10 21.78 13.00
N ARG A 597 -18.25 22.28 12.55
CA ARG A 597 -18.33 23.18 11.41
C ARG A 597 -18.12 24.61 11.86
N ILE A 598 -17.24 25.34 11.20
CA ILE A 598 -17.09 26.78 11.45
C ILE A 598 -18.10 27.53 10.57
N GLY A 599 -19.11 28.15 11.21
CA GLY A 599 -20.14 28.97 10.56
C GLY A 599 -21.43 28.24 10.20
N THR A 600 -22.37 28.94 9.54
CA THR A 600 -23.76 28.52 9.34
C THR A 600 -24.03 27.73 8.06
N ASP A 601 -23.12 27.72 7.10
CA ASP A 601 -23.21 26.95 5.86
C ASP A 601 -21.85 26.39 5.48
N MET A 602 -21.83 25.38 4.63
CA MET A 602 -20.60 24.72 4.17
C MET A 602 -19.88 25.48 3.03
N ASP A 603 -20.51 26.55 2.50
CA ASP A 603 -19.93 27.31 1.38
C ASP A 603 -18.82 28.25 1.86
N GLY A 604 -17.59 27.81 1.66
CA GLY A 604 -16.38 28.60 1.91
C GLY A 604 -15.80 28.48 3.32
N LYS A 605 -16.19 27.47 4.11
CA LYS A 605 -15.81 27.37 5.52
C LYS A 605 -14.91 26.19 5.82
N SER A 606 -14.11 26.36 6.87
CA SER A 606 -13.17 25.37 7.36
C SER A 606 -13.84 24.45 8.38
N ILE A 607 -13.37 23.22 8.47
CA ILE A 607 -13.71 22.26 9.53
C ILE A 607 -12.51 22.20 10.47
N VAL A 608 -12.76 22.31 11.76
CA VAL A 608 -11.72 22.28 12.80
C VAL A 608 -11.87 21.03 13.65
N VAL A 609 -10.75 20.37 13.89
CA VAL A 609 -10.62 19.31 14.89
C VAL A 609 -9.69 19.78 15.98
N GLU A 610 -10.08 19.63 17.23
CA GLU A 610 -9.25 19.95 18.37
C GLU A 610 -9.04 18.72 19.25
N ARG A 611 -7.83 18.54 19.75
CA ARG A 611 -7.52 17.52 20.76
C ARG A 611 -8.09 17.88 22.13
N PRO A 612 -8.46 16.88 22.96
CA PRO A 612 -8.87 17.10 24.34
C PRO A 612 -7.83 17.80 25.21
N ASP A 613 -6.56 17.70 24.88
CA ASP A 613 -5.42 18.32 25.61
C ASP A 613 -4.89 19.59 24.94
N ASN A 614 -5.59 20.13 23.93
CA ASN A 614 -5.17 21.26 23.11
C ASN A 614 -3.82 21.04 22.37
N SER A 615 -3.40 19.80 22.18
CA SER A 615 -2.08 19.48 21.60
C SER A 615 -2.09 19.29 20.10
N ALA A 616 -3.26 19.19 19.44
CA ALA A 616 -3.37 19.15 18.00
C ALA A 616 -4.65 19.80 17.48
N VAL A 617 -4.50 20.58 16.42
CA VAL A 617 -5.61 21.18 15.67
C VAL A 617 -5.38 20.90 14.18
N PHE A 618 -6.43 20.48 13.49
CA PHE A 618 -6.44 20.31 12.04
C PHE A 618 -7.50 21.25 11.46
N VAL A 619 -7.16 21.99 10.43
CA VAL A 619 -8.08 22.90 9.74
C VAL A 619 -8.14 22.55 8.26
N TYR A 620 -9.34 22.35 7.75
CA TYR A 620 -9.58 21.98 6.35
C TYR A 620 -10.42 23.05 5.64
N ASN A 621 -10.17 23.24 4.35
CA ASN A 621 -11.02 24.11 3.52
C ASN A 621 -12.25 23.34 2.99
N LYS A 622 -13.13 24.07 2.28
CA LYS A 622 -14.32 23.48 1.64
C LYS A 622 -14.02 22.41 0.60
N PHE A 623 -12.81 22.36 0.07
CA PHE A 623 -12.36 21.32 -0.86
C PHE A 623 -11.73 20.13 -0.15
N ARG A 624 -11.83 20.07 1.18
CA ARG A 624 -11.29 18.98 2.03
C ARG A 624 -9.76 18.92 2.04
N GLU A 625 -9.11 20.00 1.68
CA GLU A 625 -7.65 20.11 1.72
C GLU A 625 -7.21 20.59 3.11
N LEU A 626 -6.22 19.94 3.69
CA LEU A 626 -5.63 20.32 4.96
C LEU A 626 -4.93 21.67 4.81
N LEU A 627 -5.42 22.69 5.51
CA LEU A 627 -4.83 24.04 5.55
C LEU A 627 -3.81 24.19 6.66
N TYR A 628 -4.05 23.55 7.80
CA TYR A 628 -3.22 23.66 8.99
C TYR A 628 -3.27 22.37 9.81
N SER A 629 -2.13 22.00 10.39
CA SER A 629 -2.03 20.91 11.36
C SER A 629 -0.93 21.22 12.37
N THR A 630 -1.16 20.94 13.65
CA THR A 630 -0.14 21.04 14.69
C THR A 630 0.94 19.98 14.56
N HIS A 631 0.73 18.92 13.77
CA HIS A 631 1.78 17.94 13.43
C HIS A 631 2.82 18.50 12.44
N ILE A 632 2.54 19.62 11.79
CA ILE A 632 3.50 20.31 10.93
C ILE A 632 4.27 21.28 11.80
N LYS A 633 5.57 21.04 12.01
CA LYS A 633 6.45 21.86 12.85
C LYS A 633 6.78 23.19 12.18
N ASP A 634 5.84 24.14 12.15
CA ASP A 634 6.10 25.50 11.72
C ASP A 634 5.67 26.50 12.80
N ALA A 635 6.64 27.17 13.41
CA ALA A 635 6.40 28.15 14.46
C ALA A 635 5.75 29.47 13.95
N SER A 636 5.51 29.61 12.65
CA SER A 636 4.95 30.81 12.02
C SER A 636 3.45 30.72 11.73
N ASN A 637 2.83 29.57 11.88
CA ASN A 637 1.40 29.37 11.63
C ASN A 637 0.57 29.85 12.83
N THR A 638 0.27 31.12 12.85
CA THR A 638 -0.84 31.69 13.61
C THR A 638 -2.07 31.68 12.70
N ILE A 639 -3.15 31.00 13.13
CA ILE A 639 -4.47 31.05 12.49
C ILE A 639 -5.00 32.49 12.50
#